data_b659539c338b4bb4ee3f66e0cc6e8d25
#
_entry.id   b659539c338b4bb4ee3f66e0cc6e8d25
#
_cell.length_a   1.000
_cell.length_b   1.000
_cell.length_c   1.000
_cell.angle_alpha   90.00
_cell.angle_beta   90.00
_cell.angle_gamma   90.00
#
_symmetry.space_group_name_H-M   'P 1'
#
loop_
_entity.id
_entity.type
_entity.pdbx_description
1 polymer ?
#
loop_
_entity_poly.entity_id
_entity_poly.type
_entity_poly.pdbx_seq_one_letter_code
_entity_poly.pdbx_strand_id
1 'polypeptide(L)'
;MELASKYNPADVEGKWYQYWLDHKLFSSKPDGREPYTVVIPPPNVTGVLHMGHMLNNTIQDILVRRARMMGKNACWVPGTDHASIATEAKVVNRLAQQGIKKTDLTREEFLKHAWAWTEEHGGIILKQLRKLGASCDWDRTAFTMDETRSKSVIKVFVDLYNKGLIYRGVRMVNWDPKALTALSDEEVIYKEEHSKLYYLRYYVADDDMSGETGAEGEIVHRDAQGRRYAVVATTRPETIMGDTAMCINPADPKNQWLKGKKVIVPLVGRVIPVIEDSYVDIEFGTGCLKVTPAHDVNDYMLGEKYNLPSIDIFNDNGTLSEAAGLYVGMDRFDVRAQIEKDLDAAGLLEKVEAYTNKVGFSERTNVAIEPKLSMQWFLKMQHFADMALPPVMNDELKFYPAKYKNTYRNWLENIKDWCISRQLWWGHRIPAYYLPKGGFVVAETPEQALDLAKEKTGDANLKMEDLRQEDDCLDTWFSSWLWPISLFDGINNPGNEEIKYYYPTADLVTGPDIIFFWVARMIMAGYEYMGDMPFRNVYFTGIVRDKIGRKMSKSLGNSPDPLELIEQFGADGVRMGMMLAAPAGNDILFDEALCEQGRNFNNKIWNAFRLVKGWQVADIEQPEYAKLATEWFDSMLAKTAEEVNDLFGKYRLSEALMAVYKLFWDEFSSWYLEMVKPAYGQPINKVTYEKTLAFFETLLKLLHPFMPFITEELWQHIYDRQPGESIMTQTLVKDMPYNEALIAQFEAVKEVISGIRTIRLQKNIAQKEALALEVTGENPVAGFGSVIAKLCNLSEIKQVETKSEGAAAFMVGTTEYAVPLGNLINVEEELKKLEADLKYQEGFLQSVMKKLSNEKFVSKAPANVIEMERKKQADAETKIAALKESIAALKR
;
A
#
# COMPACT_ATOMS: atom_id res chain seq x y z
N MET A 1 19.93 37.52 1.78
CA MET A 1 18.46 37.38 1.94
C MET A 1 18.16 36.97 3.37
N GLU A 2 17.37 37.72 4.08
CA GLU A 2 17.04 37.44 5.46
C GLU A 2 15.99 36.33 5.55
N LEU A 3 16.19 35.32 6.40
CA LEU A 3 15.23 34.24 6.62
C LEU A 3 14.00 34.74 7.37
N ALA A 4 12.81 34.32 6.96
CA ALA A 4 11.58 34.59 7.66
C ALA A 4 11.62 34.05 9.12
N SER A 5 10.93 34.69 10.03
CA SER A 5 10.90 34.29 11.44
C SER A 5 10.25 32.92 11.68
N LYS A 6 9.39 32.49 10.75
CA LYS A 6 8.70 31.19 10.78
C LYS A 6 8.75 30.57 9.39
N TYR A 7 8.82 29.24 9.37
CA TYR A 7 8.70 28.50 8.14
C TYR A 7 7.25 28.50 7.65
N ASN A 8 7.06 28.96 6.41
CA ASN A 8 5.76 28.91 5.72
C ASN A 8 5.89 28.10 4.43
N PRO A 9 5.35 26.88 4.37
CA PRO A 9 5.43 26.02 3.18
C PRO A 9 4.91 26.70 1.91
N ALA A 10 3.87 27.53 2.01
CA ALA A 10 3.27 28.22 0.87
C ALA A 10 4.25 29.16 0.13
N ASP A 11 5.22 29.76 0.87
CA ASP A 11 6.23 30.65 0.28
C ASP A 11 7.39 29.88 -0.36
N VAL A 12 7.51 28.59 -0.11
CA VAL A 12 8.67 27.75 -0.44
C VAL A 12 8.36 26.73 -1.53
N GLU A 13 7.26 26.03 -1.42
CA GLU A 13 6.96 24.85 -2.24
C GLU A 13 6.78 25.18 -3.72
N GLY A 14 5.94 26.15 -4.03
CA GLY A 14 5.70 26.57 -5.42
C GLY A 14 6.95 27.13 -6.10
N LYS A 15 7.73 27.92 -5.36
CA LYS A 15 8.99 28.52 -5.83
C LYS A 15 10.01 27.47 -6.23
N TRP A 16 10.29 26.50 -5.37
CA TRP A 16 11.30 25.49 -5.64
C TRP A 16 10.86 24.45 -6.65
N TYR A 17 9.57 24.07 -6.64
CA TYR A 17 9.09 23.15 -7.66
C TYR A 17 9.24 23.76 -9.06
N GLN A 18 8.89 25.04 -9.23
CA GLN A 18 9.08 25.74 -10.50
C GLN A 18 10.57 25.86 -10.87
N TYR A 19 11.43 26.15 -9.89
CA TYR A 19 12.88 26.17 -10.09
C TYR A 19 13.41 24.84 -10.64
N TRP A 20 12.99 23.72 -10.06
CA TRP A 20 13.39 22.40 -10.53
C TRP A 20 12.90 22.12 -11.95
N LEU A 21 11.70 22.54 -12.30
CA LEU A 21 11.15 22.40 -13.65
C LEU A 21 11.92 23.28 -14.65
N ASP A 22 12.18 24.52 -14.33
CA ASP A 22 12.85 25.48 -15.21
C ASP A 22 14.28 25.05 -15.55
N HIS A 23 14.97 24.42 -14.60
CA HIS A 23 16.33 23.93 -14.78
C HIS A 23 16.39 22.46 -15.23
N LYS A 24 15.26 21.84 -15.54
CA LYS A 24 15.19 20.46 -16.06
C LYS A 24 15.87 19.42 -15.13
N LEU A 25 15.77 19.61 -13.82
CA LEU A 25 16.49 18.76 -12.84
C LEU A 25 15.90 17.35 -12.73
N PHE A 26 14.67 17.13 -13.19
CA PHE A 26 14.05 15.82 -13.23
C PHE A 26 14.28 15.07 -14.55
N SER A 27 14.79 15.75 -15.56
CA SER A 27 14.97 15.20 -16.89
C SER A 27 16.07 14.16 -16.93
N SER A 28 15.85 13.10 -17.68
CA SER A 28 16.82 12.03 -17.89
C SER A 28 17.01 11.75 -19.37
N LYS A 29 18.27 11.56 -19.74
CA LYS A 29 18.68 11.02 -21.05
C LYS A 29 19.74 9.95 -20.78
N PRO A 30 19.85 8.92 -21.64
CA PRO A 30 20.93 7.96 -21.55
C PRO A 30 22.30 8.61 -21.53
N ASP A 31 23.14 8.25 -20.56
CA ASP A 31 24.52 8.71 -20.43
C ASP A 31 25.41 7.61 -19.83
N GLY A 32 26.63 7.95 -19.40
CA GLY A 32 27.58 6.98 -18.86
C GLY A 32 27.33 6.53 -17.42
N ARG A 33 26.35 7.16 -16.72
CA ARG A 33 26.02 6.80 -15.35
C ARG A 33 25.15 5.54 -15.30
N GLU A 34 25.17 4.84 -14.17
CA GLU A 34 24.24 3.74 -13.92
C GLU A 34 22.80 4.28 -13.87
N PRO A 35 21.87 3.73 -14.67
CA PRO A 35 20.50 4.17 -14.64
C PRO A 35 19.79 3.70 -13.37
N TYR A 36 18.90 4.53 -12.86
CA TYR A 36 17.93 4.18 -11.84
C TYR A 36 16.55 4.55 -12.36
N THR A 37 15.85 3.57 -12.88
CA THR A 37 14.57 3.77 -13.55
C THR A 37 13.42 3.34 -12.66
N VAL A 38 12.42 4.19 -12.50
CA VAL A 38 11.15 3.89 -11.84
C VAL A 38 10.02 4.26 -12.78
N VAL A 39 9.09 3.34 -12.96
CA VAL A 39 7.84 3.60 -13.67
C VAL A 39 6.71 3.74 -12.66
N ILE A 40 5.92 4.80 -12.80
CA ILE A 40 4.80 5.05 -11.90
C ILE A 40 3.74 3.95 -12.08
N PRO A 41 3.13 3.41 -11.01
CA PRO A 41 1.85 2.73 -11.14
C PRO A 41 0.84 3.74 -11.69
N PRO A 42 0.41 3.63 -12.96
CA PRO A 42 -0.35 4.70 -13.58
C PRO A 42 -1.72 4.83 -12.92
N PRO A 43 -2.04 5.96 -12.26
CA PRO A 43 -3.32 6.14 -11.62
C PRO A 43 -4.46 6.12 -12.64
N ASN A 44 -5.57 5.50 -12.26
CA ASN A 44 -6.78 5.48 -13.06
C ASN A 44 -7.37 6.88 -13.19
N VAL A 45 -7.74 7.27 -14.40
CA VAL A 45 -8.42 8.55 -14.66
C VAL A 45 -9.88 8.58 -14.20
N THR A 46 -10.21 7.83 -13.16
CA THR A 46 -11.56 7.71 -12.59
C THR A 46 -11.92 8.79 -11.59
N GLY A 47 -10.94 9.57 -11.17
CA GLY A 47 -11.13 10.64 -10.18
C GLY A 47 -9.82 11.21 -9.69
N VAL A 48 -9.86 11.83 -8.51
CA VAL A 48 -8.68 12.41 -7.86
C VAL A 48 -7.91 11.35 -7.06
N LEU A 49 -6.64 11.63 -6.79
CA LEU A 49 -5.80 10.78 -5.95
C LEU A 49 -6.27 10.79 -4.49
N HIS A 50 -6.04 9.70 -3.79
CA HIS A 50 -6.31 9.54 -2.37
C HIS A 50 -5.01 9.28 -1.57
N MET A 51 -5.12 9.12 -0.25
CA MET A 51 -3.95 8.97 0.62
C MET A 51 -3.06 7.77 0.29
N GLY A 52 -3.64 6.69 -0.22
CA GLY A 52 -2.84 5.54 -0.69
C GLY A 52 -1.92 5.89 -1.87
N HIS A 53 -2.38 6.69 -2.79
CA HIS A 53 -1.54 7.22 -3.88
C HIS A 53 -0.45 8.16 -3.35
N MET A 54 -0.77 8.98 -2.34
CA MET A 54 0.21 9.88 -1.74
C MET A 54 1.35 9.10 -1.08
N LEU A 55 1.03 8.03 -0.35
CA LEU A 55 2.03 7.15 0.23
C LEU A 55 2.90 6.51 -0.84
N ASN A 56 2.28 5.89 -1.83
CA ASN A 56 2.98 5.18 -2.91
C ASN A 56 3.94 6.11 -3.65
N ASN A 57 3.48 7.29 -4.04
CA ASN A 57 4.30 8.25 -4.78
C ASN A 57 5.37 8.92 -3.92
N THR A 58 5.12 9.09 -2.62
CA THR A 58 6.14 9.56 -1.69
C THR A 58 7.29 8.57 -1.60
N ILE A 59 7.00 7.28 -1.49
CA ILE A 59 8.04 6.23 -1.45
C ILE A 59 8.83 6.22 -2.75
N GLN A 60 8.18 6.29 -3.90
CA GLN A 60 8.87 6.36 -5.19
C GLN A 60 9.81 7.59 -5.25
N ASP A 61 9.31 8.75 -4.84
CA ASP A 61 10.10 9.99 -4.86
C ASP A 61 11.32 9.92 -3.95
N ILE A 62 11.16 9.33 -2.76
CA ILE A 62 12.27 9.11 -1.82
C ILE A 62 13.38 8.27 -2.48
N LEU A 63 13.00 7.16 -3.09
CA LEU A 63 13.94 6.26 -3.76
C LEU A 63 14.62 6.94 -4.95
N VAL A 64 13.87 7.67 -5.76
CA VAL A 64 14.39 8.39 -6.94
C VAL A 64 15.34 9.51 -6.55
N ARG A 65 14.98 10.34 -5.56
CA ARG A 65 15.82 11.43 -5.09
C ARG A 65 17.11 10.91 -4.47
N ARG A 66 17.02 9.85 -3.66
CA ARG A 66 18.21 9.25 -3.10
C ARG A 66 19.12 8.66 -4.18
N ALA A 67 18.58 7.93 -5.14
CA ALA A 67 19.36 7.37 -6.24
C ALA A 67 20.11 8.47 -7.02
N ARG A 68 19.46 9.59 -7.28
CA ARG A 68 20.08 10.75 -7.93
C ARG A 68 21.25 11.28 -7.11
N MET A 69 21.08 11.40 -5.80
CA MET A 69 22.13 11.84 -4.89
C MET A 69 23.25 10.81 -4.70
N MET A 70 23.00 9.55 -5.04
CA MET A 70 24.03 8.50 -5.06
C MET A 70 24.81 8.45 -6.39
N GLY A 71 24.59 9.41 -7.28
CA GLY A 71 25.32 9.56 -8.54
C GLY A 71 24.73 8.80 -9.70
N LYS A 72 23.53 8.21 -9.54
CA LYS A 72 22.84 7.49 -10.63
C LYS A 72 22.06 8.44 -11.53
N ASN A 73 21.84 8.01 -12.76
CA ASN A 73 20.94 8.70 -13.68
C ASN A 73 19.50 8.27 -13.38
N ALA A 74 18.80 9.06 -12.58
CA ALA A 74 17.44 8.74 -12.14
C ALA A 74 16.42 9.14 -13.21
N CYS A 75 15.60 8.19 -13.60
CA CYS A 75 14.49 8.40 -14.54
C CYS A 75 13.20 7.87 -13.93
N TRP A 76 12.31 8.77 -13.56
CA TRP A 76 10.99 8.44 -13.05
C TRP A 76 9.94 8.87 -14.06
N VAL A 77 9.31 7.89 -14.71
CA VAL A 77 8.35 8.14 -15.79
C VAL A 77 6.94 8.23 -15.22
N PRO A 78 6.27 9.39 -15.36
CA PRO A 78 4.89 9.57 -14.94
C PRO A 78 3.91 9.13 -16.01
N GLY A 79 2.66 8.88 -15.61
CA GLY A 79 1.60 8.57 -16.54
C GLY A 79 0.28 8.25 -15.84
N THR A 80 -0.73 7.98 -16.64
CA THR A 80 -2.08 7.65 -16.19
C THR A 80 -2.63 6.47 -16.98
N ASP A 81 -3.59 5.77 -16.36
CA ASP A 81 -4.27 4.60 -16.95
C ASP A 81 -5.69 4.98 -17.37
N HIS A 82 -6.09 4.56 -18.57
CA HIS A 82 -7.44 4.78 -19.09
C HIS A 82 -8.53 3.99 -18.33
N ALA A 83 -8.14 2.92 -17.62
CA ALA A 83 -8.98 2.15 -16.70
C ALA A 83 -10.29 1.61 -17.27
N SER A 84 -10.34 1.30 -18.57
CA SER A 84 -11.47 0.68 -19.30
C SER A 84 -12.85 0.75 -18.63
N ILE A 85 -13.27 -0.30 -17.93
CA ILE A 85 -14.57 -0.44 -17.28
C ILE A 85 -14.84 0.71 -16.29
N ALA A 86 -13.88 1.00 -15.44
CA ALA A 86 -14.08 1.97 -14.36
C ALA A 86 -14.31 3.39 -14.90
N THR A 87 -13.56 3.78 -15.92
CA THR A 87 -13.72 5.09 -16.56
C THR A 87 -15.02 5.14 -17.39
N GLU A 88 -15.33 4.11 -18.15
CA GLU A 88 -16.57 4.06 -18.91
C GLU A 88 -17.80 4.18 -18.00
N ALA A 89 -17.80 3.49 -16.87
CA ALA A 89 -18.86 3.59 -15.88
C ALA A 89 -19.04 5.04 -15.36
N LYS A 90 -17.94 5.75 -15.11
CA LYS A 90 -17.97 7.16 -14.70
C LYS A 90 -18.54 8.07 -15.77
N VAL A 91 -18.16 7.86 -17.02
CA VAL A 91 -18.68 8.62 -18.17
C VAL A 91 -20.16 8.36 -18.38
N VAL A 92 -20.60 7.09 -18.31
CA VAL A 92 -22.00 6.69 -18.40
C VAL A 92 -22.84 7.37 -17.31
N ASN A 93 -22.36 7.38 -16.07
CA ASN A 93 -23.05 8.04 -14.96
C ASN A 93 -23.15 9.55 -15.16
N ARG A 94 -22.07 10.19 -15.63
CA ARG A 94 -22.06 11.65 -15.95
C ARG A 94 -23.08 12.00 -17.02
N LEU A 95 -23.16 11.20 -18.08
CA LEU A 95 -24.15 11.36 -19.15
C LEU A 95 -25.57 11.14 -18.65
N ALA A 96 -25.80 10.15 -17.81
CA ALA A 96 -27.11 9.87 -17.21
C ALA A 96 -27.61 11.04 -16.38
N GLN A 97 -26.76 11.74 -15.66
CA GLN A 97 -27.11 12.98 -14.92
C GLN A 97 -27.53 14.11 -15.86
N GLN A 98 -27.12 14.08 -17.12
CA GLN A 98 -27.50 15.02 -18.17
C GLN A 98 -28.70 14.52 -18.99
N GLY A 99 -29.30 13.39 -18.61
CA GLY A 99 -30.43 12.77 -19.33
C GLY A 99 -30.03 12.03 -20.60
N ILE A 100 -28.76 11.76 -20.82
CA ILE A 100 -28.24 11.06 -22.00
C ILE A 100 -27.93 9.61 -21.64
N LYS A 101 -28.45 8.67 -22.41
CA LYS A 101 -28.13 7.24 -22.31
C LYS A 101 -27.03 6.89 -23.31
N LYS A 102 -26.13 5.97 -22.95
CA LYS A 102 -25.12 5.45 -23.86
C LYS A 102 -25.70 4.93 -25.16
N THR A 103 -26.88 4.29 -25.10
CA THR A 103 -27.62 3.77 -26.27
C THR A 103 -28.11 4.84 -27.23
N ASP A 104 -28.17 6.09 -26.82
CA ASP A 104 -28.55 7.23 -27.66
C ASP A 104 -27.39 7.73 -28.51
N LEU A 105 -26.16 7.25 -28.26
CA LEU A 105 -24.93 7.73 -28.88
C LEU A 105 -24.31 6.69 -29.80
N THR A 106 -23.60 7.15 -30.81
CA THR A 106 -22.66 6.31 -31.55
C THR A 106 -21.39 6.09 -30.77
N ARG A 107 -20.56 5.14 -31.16
CA ARG A 107 -19.25 4.89 -30.58
C ARG A 107 -18.38 6.17 -30.60
N GLU A 108 -18.30 6.85 -31.72
CA GLU A 108 -17.50 8.08 -31.87
C GLU A 108 -18.00 9.20 -30.97
N GLU A 109 -19.32 9.38 -30.84
CA GLU A 109 -19.90 10.37 -29.94
C GLU A 109 -19.60 10.09 -28.48
N PHE A 110 -19.74 8.83 -28.07
CA PHE A 110 -19.40 8.41 -26.71
C PHE A 110 -17.90 8.61 -26.41
N LEU A 111 -17.03 8.25 -27.32
CA LEU A 111 -15.58 8.41 -27.15
C LEU A 111 -15.16 9.86 -26.98
N LYS A 112 -15.84 10.81 -27.60
CA LYS A 112 -15.59 12.26 -27.35
C LYS A 112 -15.83 12.60 -25.89
N HIS A 113 -16.88 12.11 -25.29
CA HIS A 113 -17.17 12.32 -23.87
C HIS A 113 -16.12 11.64 -22.97
N ALA A 114 -15.69 10.44 -23.31
CA ALA A 114 -14.67 9.71 -22.57
C ALA A 114 -13.30 10.40 -22.63
N TRP A 115 -12.90 10.91 -23.78
CA TRP A 115 -11.67 11.71 -23.93
C TRP A 115 -11.73 13.04 -23.15
N ALA A 116 -12.87 13.72 -23.15
CA ALA A 116 -13.06 14.93 -22.35
C ALA A 116 -12.92 14.65 -20.85
N TRP A 117 -13.50 13.56 -20.37
CA TRP A 117 -13.33 13.09 -19.00
C TRP A 117 -11.85 12.85 -18.65
N THR A 118 -11.15 12.17 -19.54
CA THR A 118 -9.75 11.80 -19.37
C THR A 118 -8.82 13.02 -19.31
N GLU A 119 -9.03 14.00 -20.15
CA GLU A 119 -8.26 15.26 -20.14
C GLU A 119 -8.46 16.01 -18.82
N GLU A 120 -9.70 16.10 -18.36
CA GLU A 120 -10.03 16.79 -17.10
C GLU A 120 -9.36 16.12 -15.89
N HIS A 121 -9.56 14.81 -15.71
CA HIS A 121 -9.08 14.09 -14.54
C HIS A 121 -7.59 13.78 -14.59
N GLY A 122 -7.05 13.49 -15.74
CA GLY A 122 -5.62 13.31 -15.93
C GLY A 122 -4.82 14.53 -15.53
N GLY A 123 -5.29 15.73 -15.91
CA GLY A 123 -4.67 17.00 -15.52
C GLY A 123 -4.69 17.24 -14.01
N ILE A 124 -5.78 16.92 -13.35
CA ILE A 124 -5.91 17.02 -11.88
C ILE A 124 -4.91 16.09 -11.19
N ILE A 125 -4.82 14.84 -11.62
CA ILE A 125 -3.90 13.84 -11.06
C ILE A 125 -2.45 14.30 -11.14
N LEU A 126 -2.01 14.77 -12.30
CA LEU A 126 -0.64 15.25 -12.50
C LEU A 126 -0.35 16.46 -11.63
N LYS A 127 -1.31 17.35 -11.47
CA LYS A 127 -1.19 18.53 -10.59
C LYS A 127 -1.06 18.11 -9.12
N GLN A 128 -1.82 17.12 -8.67
CA GLN A 128 -1.71 16.60 -7.30
C GLN A 128 -0.33 16.00 -7.03
N LEU A 129 0.23 15.27 -7.98
CA LEU A 129 1.59 14.72 -7.87
C LEU A 129 2.66 15.82 -7.77
N ARG A 130 2.51 16.89 -8.54
CA ARG A 130 3.43 18.04 -8.45
C ARG A 130 3.35 18.72 -7.09
N LYS A 131 2.16 18.88 -6.54
CA LYS A 131 1.97 19.46 -5.19
C LYS A 131 2.61 18.62 -4.10
N LEU A 132 2.64 17.30 -4.26
CA LEU A 132 3.34 16.39 -3.34
C LEU A 132 4.87 16.54 -3.43
N GLY A 133 5.39 17.10 -4.50
CA GLY A 133 6.81 17.25 -4.75
C GLY A 133 7.41 16.12 -5.61
N ALA A 134 6.59 15.36 -6.31
CA ALA A 134 7.06 14.24 -7.14
C ALA A 134 8.07 14.70 -8.20
N SER A 135 9.27 14.12 -8.21
CA SER A 135 10.37 14.45 -9.11
C SER A 135 10.36 13.62 -10.40
N CYS A 136 9.18 13.57 -11.03
CA CYS A 136 9.01 12.87 -12.31
C CYS A 136 9.64 13.63 -13.48
N ASP A 137 10.15 12.88 -14.44
CA ASP A 137 10.50 13.44 -15.74
C ASP A 137 9.21 13.68 -16.55
N TRP A 138 8.64 14.87 -16.38
CA TRP A 138 7.34 15.23 -16.95
C TRP A 138 7.31 15.28 -18.48
N ASP A 139 8.47 15.44 -19.12
CA ASP A 139 8.58 15.38 -20.58
C ASP A 139 8.28 13.98 -21.13
N ARG A 140 8.36 12.97 -20.28
CA ARG A 140 8.05 11.57 -20.60
C ARG A 140 6.63 11.15 -20.23
N THR A 141 5.78 12.08 -19.81
CA THR A 141 4.41 11.79 -19.40
C THR A 141 3.70 10.96 -20.47
N ALA A 142 3.16 9.81 -20.06
CA ALA A 142 2.51 8.86 -20.94
C ALA A 142 1.08 8.55 -20.47
N PHE A 143 0.28 8.08 -21.39
CA PHE A 143 -1.07 7.61 -21.14
C PHE A 143 -1.26 6.26 -21.82
N THR A 144 -1.89 5.31 -21.15
CA THR A 144 -2.01 3.93 -21.66
C THR A 144 -2.74 3.82 -23.01
N MET A 145 -3.50 4.83 -23.39
CA MET A 145 -4.15 4.93 -24.69
C MET A 145 -3.56 6.00 -25.63
N ASP A 146 -2.39 6.54 -25.32
CA ASP A 146 -1.73 7.42 -26.29
C ASP A 146 -1.29 6.63 -27.53
N GLU A 147 -0.89 7.34 -28.57
CA GLU A 147 -0.58 6.72 -29.87
C GLU A 147 0.49 5.63 -29.79
N THR A 148 1.60 5.89 -29.11
CA THR A 148 2.72 4.95 -29.00
C THR A 148 2.33 3.70 -28.20
N ARG A 149 1.66 3.88 -27.04
CA ARG A 149 1.18 2.76 -26.22
C ARG A 149 0.11 1.96 -26.94
N SER A 150 -0.81 2.63 -27.64
CA SER A 150 -1.84 1.95 -28.45
C SER A 150 -1.25 1.08 -29.55
N LYS A 151 -0.26 1.58 -30.29
CA LYS A 151 0.46 0.78 -31.30
C LYS A 151 1.14 -0.44 -30.67
N SER A 152 1.77 -0.28 -29.52
CA SER A 152 2.41 -1.37 -28.78
C SER A 152 1.42 -2.47 -28.39
N VAL A 153 0.26 -2.08 -27.85
CA VAL A 153 -0.80 -3.00 -27.43
C VAL A 153 -1.33 -3.82 -28.63
N ILE A 154 -1.62 -3.14 -29.72
CA ILE A 154 -2.13 -3.79 -30.95
C ILE A 154 -1.10 -4.76 -31.53
N LYS A 155 0.17 -4.33 -31.59
CA LYS A 155 1.26 -5.19 -32.08
C LYS A 155 1.43 -6.44 -31.23
N VAL A 156 1.36 -6.31 -29.90
CA VAL A 156 1.44 -7.44 -28.97
C VAL A 156 0.27 -8.39 -29.15
N PHE A 157 -0.94 -7.87 -29.29
CA PHE A 157 -2.12 -8.70 -29.56
C PHE A 157 -1.93 -9.53 -30.83
N VAL A 158 -1.53 -8.90 -31.92
CA VAL A 158 -1.31 -9.58 -33.20
C VAL A 158 -0.20 -10.62 -33.09
N ASP A 159 0.91 -10.28 -32.44
CA ASP A 159 2.02 -11.20 -32.21
C ASP A 159 1.59 -12.44 -31.41
N LEU A 160 0.90 -12.24 -30.30
CA LEU A 160 0.44 -13.34 -29.45
C LEU A 160 -0.63 -14.20 -30.13
N TYR A 161 -1.49 -13.58 -30.95
CA TYR A 161 -2.43 -14.32 -31.78
C TYR A 161 -1.70 -15.20 -32.81
N ASN A 162 -0.73 -14.66 -33.50
CA ASN A 162 0.05 -15.42 -34.50
C ASN A 162 0.88 -16.54 -33.84
N LYS A 163 1.29 -16.39 -32.59
CA LYS A 163 1.94 -17.45 -31.80
C LYS A 163 0.96 -18.53 -31.29
N GLY A 164 -0.33 -18.37 -31.53
CA GLY A 164 -1.35 -19.30 -31.05
C GLY A 164 -1.69 -19.15 -29.55
N LEU A 165 -1.25 -18.07 -28.91
CA LEU A 165 -1.49 -17.82 -27.48
C LEU A 165 -2.80 -17.07 -27.23
N ILE A 166 -3.26 -16.29 -28.19
CA ILE A 166 -4.58 -15.64 -28.13
C ILE A 166 -5.56 -16.44 -28.98
N TYR A 167 -6.74 -16.70 -28.44
CA TYR A 167 -7.81 -17.39 -29.14
C TYR A 167 -9.16 -16.80 -28.80
N ARG A 168 -10.15 -17.00 -29.70
CA ARG A 168 -11.54 -16.65 -29.51
C ARG A 168 -12.36 -17.93 -29.32
N GLY A 169 -13.14 -18.00 -28.27
CA GLY A 169 -13.94 -19.21 -28.00
C GLY A 169 -15.04 -18.98 -26.97
N VAL A 170 -15.96 -19.94 -26.90
CA VAL A 170 -17.00 -19.96 -25.88
C VAL A 170 -16.44 -20.62 -24.61
N ARG A 171 -16.50 -19.88 -23.53
CA ARG A 171 -16.08 -20.32 -22.20
C ARG A 171 -17.05 -19.79 -21.15
N MET A 172 -17.04 -20.44 -19.99
CA MET A 172 -17.71 -19.90 -18.79
C MET A 172 -16.92 -18.68 -18.31
N VAL A 173 -17.58 -17.53 -18.25
CA VAL A 173 -16.99 -16.27 -17.78
C VAL A 173 -17.78 -15.70 -16.62
N ASN A 174 -17.13 -14.83 -15.84
CA ASN A 174 -17.80 -14.02 -14.84
C ASN A 174 -18.39 -12.80 -15.53
N TRP A 175 -19.71 -12.73 -15.54
CA TRP A 175 -20.43 -11.66 -16.22
C TRP A 175 -20.95 -10.63 -15.23
N ASP A 176 -20.69 -9.36 -15.50
CA ASP A 176 -21.24 -8.23 -14.75
C ASP A 176 -22.53 -7.74 -15.42
N PRO A 177 -23.70 -8.03 -14.86
CA PRO A 177 -24.97 -7.68 -15.50
C PRO A 177 -25.31 -6.20 -15.44
N LYS A 178 -24.65 -5.42 -14.60
CA LYS A 178 -24.81 -3.96 -14.54
C LYS A 178 -23.91 -3.24 -15.53
N ALA A 179 -22.66 -3.62 -15.61
CA ALA A 179 -21.72 -3.07 -16.59
C ALA A 179 -21.87 -3.71 -17.98
N LEU A 180 -22.59 -4.81 -18.10
CA LEU A 180 -22.84 -5.55 -19.35
C LEU A 180 -21.57 -6.02 -20.04
N THR A 181 -20.63 -6.54 -19.24
CA THR A 181 -19.34 -7.00 -19.75
C THR A 181 -18.81 -8.20 -18.97
N ALA A 182 -17.94 -8.98 -19.62
CA ALA A 182 -17.18 -10.02 -18.97
C ALA A 182 -16.11 -9.43 -18.05
N LEU A 183 -15.76 -10.17 -17.02
CA LEU A 183 -14.71 -9.87 -16.05
C LEU A 183 -13.69 -11.01 -16.03
N SER A 184 -12.45 -10.70 -15.65
CA SER A 184 -11.48 -11.73 -15.27
C SER A 184 -11.79 -12.26 -13.86
N ASP A 185 -11.22 -13.43 -13.52
CA ASP A 185 -11.43 -14.03 -12.20
C ASP A 185 -10.94 -13.12 -11.05
N GLU A 186 -9.89 -12.35 -11.29
CA GLU A 186 -9.29 -11.43 -10.33
C GLU A 186 -10.18 -10.21 -10.02
N GLU A 187 -11.11 -9.86 -10.91
CA GLU A 187 -12.05 -8.75 -10.73
C GLU A 187 -13.27 -9.14 -9.90
N VAL A 188 -13.34 -10.37 -9.41
CA VAL A 188 -14.45 -10.88 -8.59
C VAL A 188 -14.04 -10.91 -7.13
N ILE A 189 -14.82 -10.22 -6.28
CA ILE A 189 -14.63 -10.18 -4.82
C ILE A 189 -15.69 -11.09 -4.18
N TYR A 190 -15.24 -12.07 -3.39
CA TYR A 190 -16.16 -12.96 -2.68
C TYR A 190 -16.49 -12.38 -1.31
N LYS A 191 -17.78 -12.21 -1.06
CA LYS A 191 -18.33 -11.69 0.20
C LYS A 191 -19.24 -12.72 0.83
N GLU A 192 -19.29 -12.73 2.16
CA GLU A 192 -20.29 -13.51 2.90
C GLU A 192 -21.66 -12.85 2.75
N GLU A 193 -22.63 -13.64 2.32
CA GLU A 193 -24.02 -13.23 2.19
C GLU A 193 -24.93 -14.10 3.06
N HIS A 194 -25.81 -13.47 3.80
CA HIS A 194 -26.88 -14.14 4.54
C HIS A 194 -28.02 -14.45 3.58
N SER A 195 -28.05 -15.66 3.08
CA SER A 195 -29.00 -16.13 2.11
C SER A 195 -29.86 -17.28 2.67
N LYS A 196 -30.46 -18.03 1.79
CA LYS A 196 -31.29 -19.17 2.15
C LYS A 196 -30.85 -20.40 1.37
N LEU A 197 -31.03 -21.57 1.98
CA LEU A 197 -30.89 -22.86 1.32
C LEU A 197 -32.28 -23.41 1.09
N TYR A 198 -32.61 -23.62 -0.16
CA TYR A 198 -33.93 -24.09 -0.60
C TYR A 198 -33.89 -25.59 -0.90
N TYR A 199 -34.83 -26.36 -0.35
CA TYR A 199 -34.95 -27.79 -0.57
C TYR A 199 -36.11 -28.04 -1.48
N LEU A 200 -35.84 -28.51 -2.72
CA LEU A 200 -36.80 -28.64 -3.81
C LEU A 200 -37.06 -30.11 -4.12
N ARG A 201 -38.32 -30.43 -4.47
CA ARG A 201 -38.76 -31.77 -4.87
C ARG A 201 -38.66 -31.97 -6.38
N TYR A 202 -37.81 -32.92 -6.78
CA TYR A 202 -37.72 -33.40 -8.15
C TYR A 202 -38.33 -34.77 -8.24
N TYR A 203 -39.55 -34.85 -8.73
CA TYR A 203 -40.30 -36.13 -8.85
C TYR A 203 -39.63 -37.05 -9.86
N VAL A 204 -39.62 -38.34 -9.59
CA VAL A 204 -39.17 -39.35 -10.57
C VAL A 204 -40.09 -39.41 -11.74
N ALA A 205 -39.58 -39.32 -12.96
CA ALA A 205 -40.36 -39.41 -14.20
C ALA A 205 -40.61 -40.89 -14.52
N ASP A 206 -41.86 -41.19 -14.93
CA ASP A 206 -42.26 -42.53 -15.34
C ASP A 206 -41.78 -43.64 -14.37
N ASP A 207 -41.99 -43.42 -13.08
CA ASP A 207 -41.47 -44.24 -12.01
C ASP A 207 -42.03 -45.64 -12.05
N ASP A 208 -41.19 -46.64 -12.36
CA ASP A 208 -41.52 -48.06 -12.38
C ASP A 208 -41.29 -48.75 -10.99
N MET A 209 -40.98 -47.94 -9.97
CA MET A 209 -40.65 -48.35 -8.62
C MET A 209 -39.40 -49.23 -8.50
N SER A 210 -38.57 -49.32 -9.55
CA SER A 210 -37.31 -50.04 -9.51
C SER A 210 -36.22 -49.24 -8.77
N GLY A 211 -35.10 -49.89 -8.47
CA GLY A 211 -33.90 -49.23 -7.89
C GLY A 211 -33.92 -49.07 -6.36
N GLU A 212 -35.09 -49.28 -5.69
CA GLU A 212 -35.18 -49.27 -4.24
C GLU A 212 -34.75 -50.66 -3.70
N THR A 213 -33.68 -50.66 -2.96
CA THR A 213 -33.06 -51.92 -2.52
C THR A 213 -33.28 -52.20 -1.05
N GLY A 214 -33.75 -51.24 -0.25
CA GLY A 214 -33.84 -51.36 1.22
C GLY A 214 -32.49 -51.45 1.91
N ALA A 215 -31.44 -51.00 1.21
CA ALA A 215 -30.07 -51.01 1.77
C ALA A 215 -29.96 -50.05 2.96
N GLU A 216 -29.02 -50.35 3.86
CA GLU A 216 -28.77 -49.49 5.00
C GLU A 216 -28.28 -48.09 4.55
N GLY A 217 -28.92 -47.03 5.08
CA GLY A 217 -28.64 -45.67 4.76
C GLY A 217 -29.36 -45.09 3.54
N GLU A 218 -30.18 -45.90 2.87
CA GLU A 218 -31.02 -45.44 1.74
C GLU A 218 -32.14 -44.51 2.24
N ILE A 219 -32.33 -43.35 1.56
CA ILE A 219 -33.37 -42.37 1.87
C ILE A 219 -34.28 -42.20 0.64
N VAL A 220 -35.48 -42.72 0.73
CA VAL A 220 -36.52 -42.59 -0.32
C VAL A 220 -37.63 -41.70 0.15
N HIS A 221 -37.81 -40.57 -0.53
CA HIS A 221 -38.90 -39.61 -0.25
C HIS A 221 -40.16 -39.99 -1.05
N ARG A 222 -41.31 -39.97 -0.38
CA ARG A 222 -42.64 -40.25 -0.99
C ARG A 222 -43.61 -39.18 -0.56
N ASP A 223 -44.51 -38.81 -1.48
CA ASP A 223 -45.65 -37.93 -1.16
C ASP A 223 -46.83 -38.74 -0.63
N ALA A 224 -47.94 -38.07 -0.35
CA ALA A 224 -49.17 -38.68 0.17
C ALA A 224 -49.77 -39.73 -0.78
N GLN A 225 -49.49 -39.68 -2.09
CA GLN A 225 -49.93 -40.60 -3.12
C GLN A 225 -48.91 -41.71 -3.40
N GLY A 226 -47.80 -41.74 -2.64
CA GLY A 226 -46.71 -42.68 -2.82
C GLY A 226 -45.73 -42.40 -3.94
N ARG A 227 -45.82 -41.23 -4.63
CA ARG A 227 -44.91 -40.87 -5.70
C ARG A 227 -43.54 -40.51 -5.10
N ARG A 228 -42.49 -41.08 -5.68
CA ARG A 228 -41.14 -40.85 -5.24
C ARG A 228 -40.56 -39.58 -5.80
N TYR A 229 -39.74 -38.89 -4.97
CA TYR A 229 -39.06 -37.68 -5.38
C TYR A 229 -37.69 -37.61 -4.74
N ALA A 230 -36.76 -36.97 -5.43
CA ALA A 230 -35.47 -36.55 -4.90
C ALA A 230 -35.57 -35.14 -4.32
N VAL A 231 -34.80 -34.86 -3.27
CA VAL A 231 -34.74 -33.50 -2.70
C VAL A 231 -33.41 -32.90 -3.05
N VAL A 232 -33.42 -31.73 -3.67
CA VAL A 232 -32.23 -30.94 -4.04
C VAL A 232 -32.16 -29.73 -3.15
N ALA A 233 -30.97 -29.46 -2.57
CA ALA A 233 -30.67 -28.26 -1.80
C ALA A 233 -29.92 -27.27 -2.69
N THR A 234 -30.43 -26.05 -2.85
CA THR A 234 -29.81 -25.00 -3.67
C THR A 234 -29.93 -23.63 -3.03
N THR A 235 -28.92 -22.81 -3.19
CA THR A 235 -28.96 -21.37 -2.85
C THR A 235 -29.54 -20.52 -3.97
N ARG A 236 -29.71 -21.09 -5.17
CA ARG A 236 -30.11 -20.38 -6.39
C ARG A 236 -31.35 -21.04 -7.08
N PRO A 237 -32.50 -20.99 -6.44
CA PRO A 237 -33.71 -21.61 -7.03
C PRO A 237 -34.16 -20.99 -8.36
N GLU A 238 -33.73 -19.74 -8.64
CA GLU A 238 -34.02 -19.04 -9.89
C GLU A 238 -33.35 -19.67 -11.12
N THR A 239 -32.40 -20.60 -10.92
CA THR A 239 -31.68 -21.23 -12.04
C THR A 239 -32.28 -22.56 -12.48
N ILE A 240 -33.33 -23.07 -11.82
CA ILE A 240 -33.92 -24.40 -12.15
C ILE A 240 -34.42 -24.51 -13.60
N MET A 241 -34.84 -23.41 -14.22
CA MET A 241 -35.22 -23.38 -15.60
C MET A 241 -34.13 -23.79 -16.59
N GLY A 242 -32.86 -23.73 -16.12
CA GLY A 242 -31.67 -24.15 -16.90
C GLY A 242 -31.16 -25.55 -16.56
N ASP A 243 -31.84 -26.29 -15.67
CA ASP A 243 -31.38 -27.62 -15.26
C ASP A 243 -31.46 -28.61 -16.42
N THR A 244 -30.37 -29.35 -16.64
CA THR A 244 -30.30 -30.39 -17.68
C THR A 244 -29.89 -31.74 -17.15
N ALA A 245 -29.53 -31.87 -15.86
CA ALA A 245 -29.31 -33.14 -15.17
C ALA A 245 -29.46 -32.97 -13.65
N MET A 246 -29.59 -34.07 -12.94
CA MET A 246 -29.34 -34.20 -11.52
C MET A 246 -28.16 -35.14 -11.31
N CYS A 247 -27.24 -34.82 -10.41
CA CYS A 247 -26.05 -35.60 -10.13
C CYS A 247 -26.08 -36.17 -8.73
N ILE A 248 -25.72 -37.44 -8.61
CA ILE A 248 -25.53 -38.15 -7.34
C ILE A 248 -24.11 -38.70 -7.29
N ASN A 249 -23.58 -38.90 -6.07
CA ASN A 249 -22.28 -39.54 -5.91
C ASN A 249 -22.47 -41.09 -5.95
N PRO A 250 -21.71 -41.81 -6.77
CA PRO A 250 -21.85 -43.25 -6.87
C PRO A 250 -21.53 -44.01 -5.55
N ALA A 251 -20.81 -43.36 -4.62
CA ALA A 251 -20.49 -43.90 -3.30
C ALA A 251 -21.51 -43.55 -2.21
N ASP A 252 -22.54 -42.75 -2.53
CA ASP A 252 -23.56 -42.29 -1.59
C ASP A 252 -24.71 -43.31 -1.49
N PRO A 253 -24.83 -44.07 -0.37
CA PRO A 253 -25.90 -45.04 -0.21
C PRO A 253 -27.33 -44.42 -0.14
N LYS A 254 -27.40 -43.14 0.27
CA LYS A 254 -28.73 -42.46 0.43
C LYS A 254 -29.47 -42.33 -0.88
N ASN A 255 -28.77 -42.15 -1.98
CA ASN A 255 -29.34 -41.75 -3.27
C ASN A 255 -29.15 -42.80 -4.38
N GLN A 256 -28.61 -43.98 -4.10
CA GLN A 256 -28.34 -45.01 -5.12
C GLN A 256 -29.62 -45.52 -5.80
N TRP A 257 -30.79 -45.45 -5.14
CA TRP A 257 -32.06 -45.78 -5.74
C TRP A 257 -32.43 -44.91 -6.98
N LEU A 258 -31.81 -43.73 -7.10
CA LEU A 258 -31.98 -42.82 -8.25
C LEU A 258 -31.15 -43.20 -9.47
N LYS A 259 -30.21 -44.12 -9.35
CA LYS A 259 -29.36 -44.54 -10.45
C LYS A 259 -30.16 -44.99 -11.65
N GLY A 260 -29.84 -44.42 -12.81
CA GLY A 260 -30.51 -44.77 -14.08
C GLY A 260 -31.91 -44.20 -14.26
N LYS A 261 -32.39 -43.44 -13.28
CA LYS A 261 -33.73 -42.80 -13.35
C LYS A 261 -33.64 -41.43 -14.01
N LYS A 262 -34.80 -40.87 -14.30
CA LYS A 262 -35.00 -39.49 -14.75
C LYS A 262 -35.88 -38.79 -13.74
N VAL A 263 -35.71 -37.49 -13.60
CA VAL A 263 -36.48 -36.65 -12.68
C VAL A 263 -37.08 -35.46 -13.42
N ILE A 264 -38.11 -34.87 -12.82
CA ILE A 264 -38.84 -33.73 -13.40
C ILE A 264 -38.43 -32.46 -12.68
N VAL A 265 -37.94 -31.47 -13.43
CA VAL A 265 -37.63 -30.14 -12.89
C VAL A 265 -38.89 -29.47 -12.36
N PRO A 266 -38.91 -29.06 -11.09
CA PRO A 266 -40.11 -28.45 -10.51
C PRO A 266 -40.55 -27.19 -11.25
N LEU A 267 -41.83 -26.96 -11.37
CA LEU A 267 -42.53 -25.90 -12.14
C LEU A 267 -42.28 -25.96 -13.65
N VAL A 268 -41.09 -26.28 -14.08
CA VAL A 268 -40.70 -26.31 -15.51
C VAL A 268 -41.30 -27.53 -16.24
N GLY A 269 -41.30 -28.67 -15.57
CA GLY A 269 -41.82 -29.93 -16.13
C GLY A 269 -40.83 -30.65 -17.06
N ARG A 270 -39.64 -30.17 -17.22
CA ARG A 270 -38.61 -30.83 -18.05
C ARG A 270 -38.13 -32.10 -17.39
N VAL A 271 -38.09 -33.20 -18.15
CA VAL A 271 -37.52 -34.46 -17.74
C VAL A 271 -36.04 -34.43 -18.00
N ILE A 272 -35.23 -34.68 -16.95
CA ILE A 272 -33.75 -34.66 -16.98
C ILE A 272 -33.20 -35.95 -16.46
N PRO A 273 -32.03 -36.43 -16.96
CA PRO A 273 -31.36 -37.64 -16.47
C PRO A 273 -30.72 -37.44 -15.11
N VAL A 274 -30.59 -38.54 -14.36
CA VAL A 274 -29.75 -38.64 -13.20
C VAL A 274 -28.38 -39.16 -13.64
N ILE A 275 -27.32 -38.38 -13.38
CA ILE A 275 -25.94 -38.77 -13.67
C ILE A 275 -25.19 -39.03 -12.38
N GLU A 276 -24.07 -39.72 -12.47
CA GLU A 276 -23.24 -40.10 -11.32
C GLU A 276 -21.86 -39.48 -11.46
N ASP A 277 -21.40 -38.79 -10.43
CA ASP A 277 -20.05 -38.24 -10.37
C ASP A 277 -19.58 -38.09 -8.92
N SER A 278 -18.32 -38.41 -8.66
CA SER A 278 -17.69 -38.26 -7.36
C SER A 278 -17.52 -36.80 -6.90
N TYR A 279 -17.76 -35.86 -7.77
CA TYR A 279 -17.75 -34.42 -7.44
C TYR A 279 -18.80 -34.04 -6.38
N VAL A 280 -19.94 -34.72 -6.34
CA VAL A 280 -21.00 -34.44 -5.38
C VAL A 280 -20.56 -34.76 -3.97
N ASP A 281 -20.63 -33.78 -3.07
CA ASP A 281 -20.37 -33.97 -1.64
C ASP A 281 -21.52 -34.72 -0.99
N ILE A 282 -21.23 -35.90 -0.47
CA ILE A 282 -22.20 -36.79 0.17
C ILE A 282 -22.79 -36.16 1.44
N GLU A 283 -22.01 -35.38 2.15
CA GLU A 283 -22.39 -34.78 3.44
C GLU A 283 -23.08 -33.41 3.31
N PHE A 284 -22.94 -32.76 2.15
CA PHE A 284 -23.57 -31.46 1.94
C PHE A 284 -25.01 -31.60 1.42
N GLY A 285 -25.93 -30.89 2.07
CA GLY A 285 -27.34 -30.86 1.65
C GLY A 285 -27.97 -32.24 1.69
N THR A 286 -28.47 -32.69 0.53
CA THR A 286 -29.15 -33.99 0.38
C THR A 286 -28.35 -35.03 -0.39
N GLY A 287 -27.19 -34.66 -0.89
CA GLY A 287 -26.40 -35.50 -1.79
C GLY A 287 -26.95 -35.58 -3.22
N CYS A 288 -28.03 -34.84 -3.54
CA CYS A 288 -28.56 -34.67 -4.88
C CYS A 288 -28.20 -33.24 -5.36
N LEU A 289 -27.44 -33.15 -6.44
CA LEU A 289 -27.03 -31.87 -7.03
C LEU A 289 -27.79 -31.59 -8.31
N LYS A 290 -28.50 -30.46 -8.37
CA LYS A 290 -29.02 -29.96 -9.66
C LYS A 290 -27.85 -29.49 -10.51
N VAL A 291 -27.85 -29.77 -11.80
CA VAL A 291 -26.81 -29.39 -12.74
C VAL A 291 -27.39 -28.40 -13.75
N THR A 292 -26.85 -27.16 -13.70
CA THR A 292 -27.23 -26.06 -14.56
C THR A 292 -25.96 -25.58 -15.32
N PRO A 293 -25.57 -26.25 -16.41
CA PRO A 293 -24.27 -26.02 -17.04
C PRO A 293 -24.04 -24.60 -17.55
N ALA A 294 -25.09 -23.85 -17.89
CA ALA A 294 -24.96 -22.49 -18.39
C ALA A 294 -24.69 -21.44 -17.28
N HIS A 295 -24.88 -21.76 -15.99
CA HIS A 295 -24.89 -20.75 -14.92
C HIS A 295 -24.08 -21.11 -13.67
N ASP A 296 -23.26 -22.15 -13.75
CA ASP A 296 -22.32 -22.52 -12.69
C ASP A 296 -21.07 -23.15 -13.30
N VAL A 297 -19.90 -22.77 -12.80
CA VAL A 297 -18.60 -23.21 -13.34
C VAL A 297 -18.42 -24.72 -13.19
N ASN A 298 -18.78 -25.27 -12.04
CA ASN A 298 -18.62 -26.70 -11.78
C ASN A 298 -19.67 -27.52 -12.55
N ASP A 299 -20.87 -27.02 -12.65
CA ASP A 299 -21.94 -27.63 -13.46
C ASP A 299 -21.59 -27.62 -14.95
N TYR A 300 -20.92 -26.57 -15.42
CA TYR A 300 -20.39 -26.52 -16.79
C TYR A 300 -19.38 -27.65 -17.04
N MET A 301 -18.47 -27.89 -16.11
CA MET A 301 -17.50 -28.98 -16.20
C MET A 301 -18.19 -30.35 -16.26
N LEU A 302 -19.22 -30.58 -15.45
CA LEU A 302 -20.05 -31.76 -15.51
C LEU A 302 -20.79 -31.86 -16.85
N GLY A 303 -21.26 -30.73 -17.36
CA GLY A 303 -21.90 -30.64 -18.67
C GLY A 303 -21.00 -31.09 -19.81
N GLU A 304 -19.76 -30.65 -19.80
CA GLU A 304 -18.73 -31.06 -20.77
C GLU A 304 -18.42 -32.57 -20.64
N LYS A 305 -18.22 -33.04 -19.42
CA LYS A 305 -17.89 -34.43 -19.14
C LYS A 305 -19.00 -35.42 -19.57
N TYR A 306 -20.25 -35.06 -19.34
CA TYR A 306 -21.41 -35.93 -19.62
C TYR A 306 -22.21 -35.49 -20.83
N ASN A 307 -21.70 -34.57 -21.63
CA ASN A 307 -22.32 -34.05 -22.84
C ASN A 307 -23.77 -33.55 -22.63
N LEU A 308 -23.95 -32.76 -21.57
CA LEU A 308 -25.25 -32.19 -21.23
C LEU A 308 -25.54 -30.93 -22.06
N PRO A 309 -26.80 -30.68 -22.41
CA PRO A 309 -27.18 -29.40 -23.02
C PRO A 309 -26.97 -28.24 -22.05
N SER A 310 -26.64 -27.08 -22.57
CA SER A 310 -26.55 -25.82 -21.81
C SER A 310 -27.69 -24.92 -22.22
N ILE A 311 -28.54 -24.52 -21.27
CA ILE A 311 -29.67 -23.62 -21.50
C ILE A 311 -29.37 -22.29 -20.80
N ASP A 312 -29.08 -21.24 -21.56
CA ASP A 312 -28.84 -19.91 -21.04
C ASP A 312 -30.16 -19.20 -20.74
N ILE A 313 -30.48 -19.12 -19.44
CA ILE A 313 -31.76 -18.56 -18.99
C ILE A 313 -31.68 -17.08 -18.63
N PHE A 314 -30.51 -16.45 -18.69
CA PHE A 314 -30.35 -15.06 -18.36
C PHE A 314 -29.96 -14.20 -19.56
N ASN A 315 -30.63 -13.05 -19.67
CA ASN A 315 -30.18 -11.95 -20.53
C ASN A 315 -28.90 -11.29 -19.93
N ASP A 316 -28.22 -10.48 -20.71
CA ASP A 316 -26.99 -9.80 -20.30
C ASP A 316 -27.20 -8.88 -19.10
N ASN A 317 -28.40 -8.33 -18.90
CA ASN A 317 -28.73 -7.46 -17.77
C ASN A 317 -29.17 -8.23 -16.49
N GLY A 318 -29.12 -9.55 -16.51
CA GLY A 318 -29.52 -10.38 -15.36
C GLY A 318 -31.04 -10.66 -15.25
N THR A 319 -31.83 -10.26 -16.23
CA THR A 319 -33.24 -10.67 -16.34
C THR A 319 -33.35 -12.04 -16.99
N LEU A 320 -34.47 -12.76 -16.75
CA LEU A 320 -34.63 -14.06 -17.39
C LEU A 320 -34.93 -13.92 -18.88
N SER A 321 -34.28 -14.80 -19.66
CA SER A 321 -34.41 -14.86 -21.10
C SER A 321 -35.66 -15.68 -21.54
N GLU A 322 -36.00 -15.64 -22.81
CA GLU A 322 -37.05 -16.46 -23.41
C GLU A 322 -36.78 -17.97 -23.22
N ALA A 323 -35.49 -18.37 -23.20
CA ALA A 323 -35.09 -19.76 -22.99
C ALA A 323 -35.49 -20.30 -21.61
N ALA A 324 -35.71 -19.43 -20.63
CA ALA A 324 -36.20 -19.82 -19.31
C ALA A 324 -37.64 -20.35 -19.34
N GLY A 325 -38.47 -19.87 -20.26
CA GLY A 325 -39.87 -20.26 -20.41
C GLY A 325 -40.80 -19.72 -19.31
N LEU A 326 -40.28 -19.48 -18.12
CA LEU A 326 -40.98 -18.90 -16.97
C LEU A 326 -40.27 -17.62 -16.53
N TYR A 327 -41.05 -16.68 -15.98
CA TYR A 327 -40.52 -15.41 -15.44
C TYR A 327 -39.72 -14.56 -16.43
N VAL A 328 -39.99 -14.72 -17.73
CA VAL A 328 -39.26 -14.01 -18.79
C VAL A 328 -39.36 -12.50 -18.58
N GLY A 329 -38.17 -11.83 -18.61
CA GLY A 329 -38.06 -10.39 -18.39
C GLY A 329 -38.01 -9.93 -16.95
N MET A 330 -38.18 -10.82 -15.97
CA MET A 330 -38.02 -10.49 -14.56
C MET A 330 -36.55 -10.53 -14.13
N ASP A 331 -36.18 -9.65 -13.18
CA ASP A 331 -34.84 -9.69 -12.57
C ASP A 331 -34.61 -10.97 -11.79
N ARG A 332 -33.43 -11.53 -11.87
CA ARG A 332 -33.03 -12.81 -11.23
C ARG A 332 -33.31 -12.89 -9.73
N PHE A 333 -33.15 -11.80 -8.99
CA PHE A 333 -33.41 -11.77 -7.55
C PHE A 333 -34.89 -11.63 -7.23
N ASP A 334 -35.66 -10.93 -8.07
CA ASP A 334 -37.13 -10.91 -7.97
C ASP A 334 -37.70 -12.29 -8.27
N VAL A 335 -37.13 -12.99 -9.24
CA VAL A 335 -37.51 -14.39 -9.54
C VAL A 335 -37.18 -15.29 -8.34
N ARG A 336 -36.05 -15.13 -7.67
CA ARG A 336 -35.73 -15.92 -6.47
C ARG A 336 -36.80 -15.78 -5.40
N ALA A 337 -37.29 -14.57 -5.15
CA ALA A 337 -38.33 -14.31 -4.18
C ALA A 337 -39.71 -14.88 -4.65
N GLN A 338 -40.04 -14.75 -5.94
CA GLN A 338 -41.28 -15.22 -6.49
C GLN A 338 -41.34 -16.75 -6.60
N ILE A 339 -40.24 -17.38 -7.01
CA ILE A 339 -40.19 -18.83 -7.21
C ILE A 339 -40.32 -19.61 -5.89
N GLU A 340 -39.83 -19.05 -4.78
CA GLU A 340 -40.04 -19.59 -3.45
C GLU A 340 -41.53 -19.75 -3.15
N LYS A 341 -42.32 -18.71 -3.45
CA LYS A 341 -43.78 -18.71 -3.26
C LYS A 341 -44.49 -19.70 -4.18
N ASP A 342 -44.09 -19.74 -5.46
CA ASP A 342 -44.69 -20.59 -6.46
C ASP A 342 -44.40 -22.07 -6.23
N LEU A 343 -43.16 -22.39 -5.78
CA LEU A 343 -42.76 -23.73 -5.37
C LEU A 343 -43.54 -24.22 -4.14
N ASP A 344 -43.73 -23.36 -3.16
CA ASP A 344 -44.51 -23.68 -1.96
C ASP A 344 -46.00 -23.91 -2.31
N ALA A 345 -46.58 -23.04 -3.12
CA ALA A 345 -47.93 -23.16 -3.57
C ALA A 345 -48.17 -24.44 -4.38
N ALA A 346 -47.20 -24.91 -5.15
CA ALA A 346 -47.26 -26.14 -5.95
C ALA A 346 -46.94 -27.42 -5.14
N GLY A 347 -46.56 -27.29 -3.86
CA GLY A 347 -46.14 -28.44 -3.03
C GLY A 347 -44.78 -29.01 -3.40
N LEU A 348 -43.92 -28.22 -4.06
CA LEU A 348 -42.61 -28.61 -4.55
C LEU A 348 -41.44 -28.08 -3.68
N LEU A 349 -41.75 -27.30 -2.65
CA LEU A 349 -40.79 -26.79 -1.70
C LEU A 349 -40.83 -27.62 -0.41
N GLU A 350 -39.75 -28.34 -0.13
CA GLU A 350 -39.65 -29.19 1.06
C GLU A 350 -39.45 -28.37 2.33
N LYS A 351 -38.49 -27.49 2.31
CA LYS A 351 -38.16 -26.52 3.39
C LYS A 351 -37.23 -25.43 2.90
N VAL A 352 -37.10 -24.40 3.73
CA VAL A 352 -36.12 -23.31 3.55
C VAL A 352 -35.35 -23.10 4.86
N GLU A 353 -34.04 -23.04 4.79
CA GLU A 353 -33.16 -22.75 5.93
C GLU A 353 -32.39 -21.48 5.71
N ALA A 354 -32.10 -20.77 6.79
CA ALA A 354 -31.09 -19.71 6.75
C ALA A 354 -29.71 -20.30 6.43
N TYR A 355 -28.98 -19.67 5.52
CA TYR A 355 -27.68 -20.16 5.08
C TYR A 355 -26.77 -19.00 4.74
N THR A 356 -25.51 -19.07 5.21
CA THR A 356 -24.47 -18.09 4.89
C THR A 356 -23.50 -18.70 3.89
N ASN A 357 -23.34 -18.05 2.76
CA ASN A 357 -22.44 -18.50 1.70
C ASN A 357 -21.62 -17.35 1.16
N LYS A 358 -20.53 -17.68 0.45
CA LYS A 358 -19.71 -16.71 -0.24
C LYS A 358 -20.23 -16.51 -1.65
N VAL A 359 -20.51 -15.25 -2.00
CA VAL A 359 -21.01 -14.85 -3.31
C VAL A 359 -20.01 -13.92 -3.97
N GLY A 360 -19.73 -14.15 -5.25
CA GLY A 360 -18.85 -13.31 -6.05
C GLY A 360 -19.54 -12.00 -6.48
N PHE A 361 -18.87 -10.87 -6.26
CA PHE A 361 -19.33 -9.54 -6.67
C PHE A 361 -18.33 -8.91 -7.61
N SER A 362 -18.82 -8.11 -8.55
CA SER A 362 -17.95 -7.27 -9.37
C SER A 362 -17.24 -6.22 -8.51
N GLU A 363 -15.92 -6.18 -8.58
CA GLU A 363 -15.11 -5.14 -7.91
C GLU A 363 -15.52 -3.73 -8.36
N ARG A 364 -15.97 -3.58 -9.60
CA ARG A 364 -16.26 -2.29 -10.23
C ARG A 364 -17.64 -1.75 -9.95
N THR A 365 -18.67 -2.62 -9.97
CA THR A 365 -20.06 -2.22 -9.82
C THR A 365 -20.68 -2.63 -8.50
N ASN A 366 -20.01 -3.49 -7.74
CA ASN A 366 -20.49 -4.07 -6.48
C ASN A 366 -21.82 -4.82 -6.64
N VAL A 367 -22.05 -5.42 -7.80
CA VAL A 367 -23.20 -6.25 -8.12
C VAL A 367 -22.76 -7.71 -8.17
N ALA A 368 -23.62 -8.63 -7.71
CA ALA A 368 -23.34 -10.06 -7.81
C ALA A 368 -23.12 -10.45 -9.29
N ILE A 369 -22.00 -11.11 -9.55
CA ILE A 369 -21.67 -11.59 -10.90
C ILE A 369 -22.59 -12.75 -11.28
N GLU A 370 -22.72 -12.97 -12.59
CA GLU A 370 -23.44 -14.12 -13.13
C GLU A 370 -22.48 -14.99 -13.94
N PRO A 371 -22.18 -16.23 -13.53
CA PRO A 371 -21.47 -17.16 -14.42
C PRO A 371 -22.27 -17.37 -15.69
N LYS A 372 -21.64 -17.15 -16.83
CA LYS A 372 -22.33 -17.17 -18.14
C LYS A 372 -21.42 -17.70 -19.23
N LEU A 373 -21.97 -18.52 -20.13
CA LEU A 373 -21.27 -18.93 -21.35
C LEU A 373 -21.25 -17.76 -22.31
N SER A 374 -20.08 -17.40 -22.78
CA SER A 374 -19.89 -16.27 -23.67
C SER A 374 -18.73 -16.51 -24.65
N MET A 375 -18.91 -16.00 -25.87
CA MET A 375 -17.85 -15.95 -26.87
C MET A 375 -16.94 -14.77 -26.54
N GLN A 376 -15.72 -15.05 -26.12
CA GLN A 376 -14.75 -14.04 -25.68
C GLN A 376 -13.36 -14.32 -26.26
N TRP A 377 -12.47 -13.37 -26.09
CA TRP A 377 -11.06 -13.51 -26.42
C TRP A 377 -10.27 -13.85 -25.15
N PHE A 378 -9.34 -14.80 -25.27
CA PHE A 378 -8.54 -15.32 -24.17
C PHE A 378 -7.07 -15.36 -24.54
N LEU A 379 -6.23 -15.16 -23.51
CA LEU A 379 -4.80 -15.41 -23.57
C LEU A 379 -4.47 -16.68 -22.78
N LYS A 380 -3.79 -17.63 -23.41
CA LYS A 380 -3.27 -18.84 -22.75
C LYS A 380 -2.16 -18.43 -21.79
N MET A 381 -2.33 -18.71 -20.49
CA MET A 381 -1.45 -18.17 -19.45
C MET A 381 -0.38 -19.13 -18.97
N GLN A 382 -0.48 -20.43 -19.25
CA GLN A 382 0.49 -21.41 -18.72
C GLN A 382 1.92 -21.13 -19.19
N HIS A 383 2.11 -20.80 -20.44
CA HIS A 383 3.39 -20.40 -21.02
C HIS A 383 4.04 -19.24 -20.23
N PHE A 384 3.26 -18.24 -19.90
CA PHE A 384 3.73 -17.07 -19.16
C PHE A 384 4.03 -17.38 -17.70
N ALA A 385 3.21 -18.21 -17.06
CA ALA A 385 3.42 -18.65 -15.68
C ALA A 385 4.72 -19.44 -15.54
N ASP A 386 5.02 -20.31 -16.50
CA ASP A 386 6.25 -21.11 -16.52
C ASP A 386 7.50 -20.22 -16.59
N MET A 387 7.44 -19.10 -17.30
CA MET A 387 8.54 -18.11 -17.36
C MET A 387 8.64 -17.24 -16.12
N ALA A 388 7.50 -16.86 -15.54
CA ALA A 388 7.44 -15.83 -14.50
C ALA A 388 7.67 -16.37 -13.09
N LEU A 389 7.43 -17.65 -12.83
CA LEU A 389 7.56 -18.22 -11.50
C LEU A 389 9.01 -18.34 -11.00
N PRO A 390 9.96 -18.93 -11.77
CA PRO A 390 11.31 -19.18 -11.26
C PRO A 390 12.08 -17.93 -10.84
N PRO A 391 12.07 -16.80 -11.56
CA PRO A 391 12.87 -15.63 -11.21
C PRO A 391 12.53 -15.03 -9.85
N VAL A 392 11.25 -15.10 -9.45
CA VAL A 392 10.80 -14.61 -8.15
C VAL A 392 11.11 -15.60 -7.05
N MET A 393 10.93 -16.90 -7.30
CA MET A 393 11.17 -17.93 -6.30
C MET A 393 12.65 -18.11 -5.96
N ASN A 394 13.55 -17.86 -6.90
CA ASN A 394 15.01 -17.91 -6.71
C ASN A 394 15.63 -16.56 -6.32
N ASP A 395 14.83 -15.52 -6.09
CA ASP A 395 15.27 -14.17 -5.72
C ASP A 395 16.16 -13.44 -6.75
N GLU A 396 16.11 -13.81 -8.00
CA GLU A 396 16.67 -12.98 -9.08
C GLU A 396 15.90 -11.65 -9.18
N LEU A 397 14.57 -11.74 -9.06
CA LEU A 397 13.65 -10.62 -8.87
C LEU A 397 13.11 -10.71 -7.43
N LYS A 398 13.38 -9.68 -6.61
CA LYS A 398 13.10 -9.73 -5.17
C LYS A 398 11.83 -8.99 -4.80
N PHE A 399 11.03 -9.61 -3.92
CA PHE A 399 9.85 -9.01 -3.31
C PHE A 399 10.16 -8.53 -1.89
N TYR A 400 9.75 -7.31 -1.58
CA TYR A 400 9.84 -6.71 -0.26
C TYR A 400 8.44 -6.29 0.22
N PRO A 401 7.88 -6.89 1.29
CA PRO A 401 8.40 -8.02 2.04
C PRO A 401 8.27 -9.35 1.28
N ALA A 402 9.14 -10.30 1.62
CA ALA A 402 9.23 -11.60 0.95
C ALA A 402 7.98 -12.48 1.12
N LYS A 403 7.11 -12.18 2.09
CA LYS A 403 5.85 -12.95 2.34
C LYS A 403 4.95 -13.03 1.10
N TYR A 404 4.99 -12.05 0.21
CA TYR A 404 4.18 -12.04 -1.02
C TYR A 404 4.65 -13.01 -2.09
N LYS A 405 5.82 -13.62 -1.94
CA LYS A 405 6.28 -14.69 -2.83
C LYS A 405 5.33 -15.88 -2.82
N ASN A 406 4.78 -16.25 -1.67
CA ASN A 406 3.84 -17.35 -1.55
C ASN A 406 2.51 -17.07 -2.25
N THR A 407 1.99 -15.86 -2.11
CA THR A 407 0.78 -15.41 -2.81
C THR A 407 0.98 -15.45 -4.33
N TYR A 408 2.12 -14.94 -4.80
CA TYR A 408 2.52 -14.97 -6.21
C TYR A 408 2.60 -16.40 -6.75
N ARG A 409 3.31 -17.29 -6.03
CA ARG A 409 3.45 -18.70 -6.42
C ARG A 409 2.11 -19.42 -6.50
N ASN A 410 1.25 -19.27 -5.49
CA ASN A 410 -0.04 -19.95 -5.47
C ASN A 410 -0.92 -19.55 -6.65
N TRP A 411 -0.91 -18.30 -7.04
CA TRP A 411 -1.66 -17.83 -8.19
C TRP A 411 -1.11 -18.40 -9.51
N LEU A 412 0.21 -18.39 -9.70
CA LEU A 412 0.84 -18.91 -10.92
C LEU A 412 0.70 -20.43 -11.07
N GLU A 413 0.78 -21.18 -9.97
CA GLU A 413 0.61 -22.64 -10.01
C GLU A 413 -0.83 -23.06 -10.35
N ASN A 414 -1.81 -22.20 -10.11
CA ASN A 414 -3.23 -22.43 -10.38
C ASN A 414 -3.78 -21.51 -11.48
N ILE A 415 -2.92 -21.04 -12.36
CA ILE A 415 -3.29 -20.03 -13.34
C ILE A 415 -4.31 -20.54 -14.35
N LYS A 416 -5.27 -19.69 -14.68
CA LYS A 416 -6.27 -19.91 -15.71
C LYS A 416 -6.04 -18.98 -16.88
N ASP A 417 -6.62 -19.31 -18.04
CA ASP A 417 -6.56 -18.44 -19.20
C ASP A 417 -7.23 -17.09 -18.86
N TRP A 418 -6.63 -16.03 -19.34
CA TRP A 418 -7.06 -14.67 -19.07
C TRP A 418 -8.08 -14.22 -20.13
N CYS A 419 -9.32 -13.91 -19.70
CA CYS A 419 -10.31 -13.29 -20.56
C CYS A 419 -9.92 -11.82 -20.78
N ILE A 420 -9.48 -11.49 -21.99
CA ILE A 420 -8.93 -10.17 -22.34
C ILE A 420 -9.92 -9.24 -23.04
N SER A 421 -11.09 -9.73 -23.45
CA SER A 421 -12.10 -8.92 -24.11
C SER A 421 -13.10 -8.31 -23.13
N ARG A 422 -13.49 -7.07 -23.42
CA ARG A 422 -14.49 -6.32 -22.66
C ARG A 422 -15.50 -5.71 -23.64
N GLN A 423 -16.76 -5.80 -23.30
CA GLN A 423 -17.88 -5.25 -24.10
C GLN A 423 -18.04 -3.75 -23.78
N LEU A 424 -17.03 -2.97 -24.11
CA LEU A 424 -16.90 -1.55 -23.84
C LEU A 424 -16.53 -0.81 -25.12
N TRP A 425 -16.72 0.50 -25.12
CA TRP A 425 -16.20 1.38 -26.19
C TRP A 425 -14.89 2.08 -25.75
N TRP A 426 -14.72 2.31 -24.45
CA TRP A 426 -13.52 2.95 -23.93
C TRP A 426 -12.42 1.93 -23.68
N GLY A 427 -11.42 1.91 -24.53
CA GLY A 427 -10.29 1.00 -24.44
C GLY A 427 -9.64 0.75 -25.79
N HIS A 428 -8.66 -0.14 -25.80
CA HIS A 428 -8.01 -0.57 -27.04
C HIS A 428 -8.92 -1.54 -27.78
N ARG A 429 -9.41 -1.12 -28.96
CA ARG A 429 -10.28 -1.95 -29.78
C ARG A 429 -9.51 -3.15 -30.32
N ILE A 430 -10.09 -4.35 -30.18
CA ILE A 430 -9.46 -5.59 -30.64
C ILE A 430 -9.26 -5.56 -32.16
N PRO A 431 -8.03 -5.82 -32.67
CA PRO A 431 -7.69 -5.71 -34.07
C PRO A 431 -8.05 -7.00 -34.85
N ALA A 432 -9.26 -7.47 -34.71
CA ALA A 432 -9.83 -8.58 -35.44
C ALA A 432 -10.90 -8.07 -36.41
N TYR A 433 -10.89 -8.57 -37.62
CA TYR A 433 -11.75 -8.13 -38.70
C TYR A 433 -12.53 -9.30 -39.24
N TYR A 434 -13.86 -9.25 -39.14
CA TYR A 434 -14.75 -10.32 -39.58
C TYR A 434 -14.99 -10.24 -41.08
N LEU A 435 -14.98 -11.42 -41.69
CA LEU A 435 -15.18 -11.57 -43.12
C LEU A 435 -16.65 -11.72 -43.47
N PRO A 436 -17.11 -11.31 -44.71
CA PRO A 436 -18.52 -11.35 -45.08
C PRO A 436 -19.14 -12.75 -45.03
N LYS A 437 -18.36 -13.78 -45.33
CA LYS A 437 -18.81 -15.20 -45.39
C LYS A 437 -18.43 -16.01 -44.15
N GLY A 438 -18.03 -15.35 -43.08
CA GLY A 438 -17.60 -15.97 -41.83
C GLY A 438 -16.08 -16.06 -41.69
N GLY A 439 -15.65 -16.24 -40.43
CA GLY A 439 -14.24 -16.17 -40.07
C GLY A 439 -13.74 -14.75 -39.86
N PHE A 440 -12.50 -14.64 -39.50
CA PHE A 440 -11.86 -13.35 -39.22
C PHE A 440 -10.36 -13.40 -39.52
N VAL A 441 -9.76 -12.21 -39.63
CA VAL A 441 -8.29 -12.03 -39.72
C VAL A 441 -7.90 -11.06 -38.62
N VAL A 442 -6.65 -11.20 -38.12
CA VAL A 442 -6.06 -10.33 -37.09
C VAL A 442 -4.87 -9.60 -37.73
N ALA A 443 -4.89 -8.29 -37.66
CA ALA A 443 -3.86 -7.44 -38.24
C ALA A 443 -3.71 -6.12 -37.46
N GLU A 444 -2.51 -5.53 -37.58
CA GLU A 444 -2.22 -4.26 -36.88
C GLU A 444 -3.02 -3.07 -37.45
N THR A 445 -3.32 -3.08 -38.75
CA THR A 445 -4.05 -2.01 -39.43
C THR A 445 -5.19 -2.57 -40.29
N PRO A 446 -6.22 -1.75 -40.61
CA PRO A 446 -7.29 -2.17 -41.53
C PRO A 446 -6.79 -2.55 -42.90
N GLU A 447 -5.75 -1.86 -43.39
CA GLU A 447 -5.12 -2.13 -44.70
C GLU A 447 -4.48 -3.51 -44.73
N GLN A 448 -3.73 -3.87 -43.69
CA GLN A 448 -3.13 -5.21 -43.54
C GLN A 448 -4.21 -6.29 -43.41
N ALA A 449 -5.29 -5.97 -42.71
CA ALA A 449 -6.44 -6.87 -42.56
C ALA A 449 -7.10 -7.16 -43.90
N LEU A 450 -7.23 -6.16 -44.76
CA LEU A 450 -7.78 -6.34 -46.10
C LEU A 450 -6.87 -7.25 -46.96
N ASP A 451 -5.56 -7.06 -46.92
CA ASP A 451 -4.60 -7.93 -47.62
C ASP A 451 -4.69 -9.38 -47.14
N LEU A 452 -4.74 -9.59 -45.82
CA LEU A 452 -4.92 -10.92 -45.20
C LEU A 452 -6.28 -11.55 -45.58
N ALA A 453 -7.33 -10.73 -45.66
CA ALA A 453 -8.66 -11.19 -46.02
C ALA A 453 -8.71 -11.65 -47.50
N LYS A 454 -8.10 -10.91 -48.40
CA LYS A 454 -7.97 -11.27 -49.79
C LYS A 454 -7.21 -12.59 -49.98
N GLU A 455 -6.13 -12.75 -49.24
CA GLU A 455 -5.32 -13.98 -49.22
C GLU A 455 -6.12 -15.17 -48.68
N LYS A 456 -6.79 -14.99 -47.54
CA LYS A 456 -7.56 -16.05 -46.87
C LYS A 456 -8.78 -16.50 -47.65
N THR A 457 -9.50 -15.58 -48.30
CA THR A 457 -10.73 -15.87 -49.08
C THR A 457 -10.47 -16.19 -50.55
N GLY A 458 -9.30 -15.79 -51.10
CA GLY A 458 -9.03 -15.82 -52.53
C GLY A 458 -9.80 -14.79 -53.35
N ASP A 459 -10.53 -13.90 -52.74
CA ASP A 459 -11.32 -12.83 -53.40
C ASP A 459 -10.55 -11.52 -53.44
N ALA A 460 -9.98 -11.21 -54.61
CA ALA A 460 -9.23 -9.98 -54.84
C ALA A 460 -10.10 -8.71 -54.90
N ASN A 461 -11.40 -8.85 -54.92
CA ASN A 461 -12.36 -7.72 -55.06
C ASN A 461 -12.88 -7.24 -53.70
N LEU A 462 -12.45 -7.83 -52.57
CA LEU A 462 -12.83 -7.36 -51.26
C LEU A 462 -12.38 -5.91 -51.04
N LYS A 463 -13.23 -5.15 -50.38
CA LYS A 463 -13.01 -3.75 -49.99
C LYS A 463 -12.99 -3.65 -48.45
N MET A 464 -12.41 -2.58 -47.93
CA MET A 464 -12.41 -2.28 -46.49
C MET A 464 -13.83 -2.29 -45.89
N GLU A 465 -14.79 -1.81 -46.62
CA GLU A 465 -16.22 -1.74 -46.20
C GLU A 465 -16.84 -3.13 -46.01
N ASP A 466 -16.30 -4.16 -46.63
CA ASP A 466 -16.76 -5.54 -46.51
C ASP A 466 -16.26 -6.18 -45.19
N LEU A 467 -15.32 -5.58 -44.52
CA LEU A 467 -14.78 -6.07 -43.26
C LEU A 467 -15.42 -5.34 -42.06
N ARG A 468 -15.72 -6.06 -41.00
CA ARG A 468 -16.26 -5.50 -39.75
C ARG A 468 -15.28 -5.74 -38.63
N GLN A 469 -14.73 -4.67 -38.09
CA GLN A 469 -13.82 -4.79 -36.94
C GLN A 469 -14.59 -5.21 -35.69
N GLU A 470 -13.96 -6.04 -34.84
CA GLU A 470 -14.47 -6.43 -33.53
C GLU A 470 -14.89 -5.19 -32.72
N ASP A 471 -16.08 -5.25 -32.10
CA ASP A 471 -16.60 -4.15 -31.29
C ASP A 471 -15.99 -4.11 -29.89
N ASP A 472 -15.51 -5.24 -29.39
CA ASP A 472 -14.96 -5.35 -28.05
C ASP A 472 -13.59 -4.66 -27.92
N CYS A 473 -13.34 -4.16 -26.73
CA CYS A 473 -12.04 -3.62 -26.34
C CYS A 473 -11.29 -4.60 -25.46
N LEU A 474 -9.98 -4.36 -25.33
CA LEU A 474 -9.12 -5.12 -24.44
C LEU A 474 -9.26 -4.64 -23.00
N ASP A 475 -9.07 -5.57 -22.07
CA ASP A 475 -8.88 -5.27 -20.65
C ASP A 475 -7.76 -4.25 -20.47
N THR A 476 -7.97 -3.28 -19.58
CA THR A 476 -6.96 -2.24 -19.31
C THR A 476 -5.60 -2.82 -18.94
N TRP A 477 -5.57 -3.96 -18.23
CA TRP A 477 -4.32 -4.62 -17.84
C TRP A 477 -3.53 -5.21 -19.01
N PHE A 478 -4.15 -5.41 -20.16
CA PHE A 478 -3.47 -5.80 -21.39
C PHE A 478 -2.64 -4.67 -22.01
N SER A 479 -2.85 -3.44 -21.58
CA SER A 479 -1.96 -2.31 -21.87
C SER A 479 -0.94 -2.07 -20.76
N SER A 480 -1.37 -2.11 -19.51
CA SER A 480 -0.54 -1.80 -18.35
C SER A 480 0.57 -2.83 -18.12
N TRP A 481 0.40 -4.08 -18.51
CA TRP A 481 1.44 -5.10 -18.39
C TRP A 481 2.66 -4.84 -19.28
N LEU A 482 2.53 -3.99 -20.30
CA LEU A 482 3.63 -3.57 -21.18
C LEU A 482 4.36 -2.31 -20.68
N TRP A 483 3.88 -1.71 -19.58
CA TRP A 483 4.28 -0.37 -19.12
C TRP A 483 5.79 -0.14 -19.09
N PRO A 484 6.62 -0.98 -18.45
CA PRO A 484 8.08 -0.78 -18.42
C PRO A 484 8.74 -0.87 -19.78
N ILE A 485 8.12 -1.55 -20.74
CA ILE A 485 8.64 -1.75 -22.10
C ILE A 485 8.15 -0.62 -23.01
N SER A 486 6.86 -0.35 -23.00
CA SER A 486 6.21 0.62 -23.89
C SER A 486 6.60 2.06 -23.60
N LEU A 487 6.94 2.39 -22.35
CA LEU A 487 7.40 3.73 -21.97
C LEU A 487 8.72 4.12 -22.68
N PHE A 488 9.52 3.14 -23.04
CA PHE A 488 10.77 3.33 -23.78
C PHE A 488 10.67 2.79 -25.21
N ASP A 489 9.44 2.63 -25.69
CA ASP A 489 9.12 2.20 -27.05
C ASP A 489 9.81 0.88 -27.47
N GLY A 490 9.92 -0.04 -26.51
CA GLY A 490 10.63 -1.32 -26.72
C GLY A 490 9.86 -2.32 -27.56
N ILE A 491 8.57 -2.16 -27.76
CA ILE A 491 7.74 -3.02 -28.61
C ILE A 491 7.80 -2.58 -30.08
N ASN A 492 7.57 -1.29 -30.35
CA ASN A 492 7.58 -0.76 -31.73
C ASN A 492 9.00 -0.64 -32.31
N ASN A 493 9.98 -0.29 -31.47
CA ASN A 493 11.37 -0.14 -31.83
C ASN A 493 12.26 -1.02 -30.91
N PRO A 494 12.28 -2.33 -31.11
CA PRO A 494 13.08 -3.23 -30.26
C PRO A 494 14.56 -2.87 -30.33
N GLY A 495 15.22 -2.89 -29.15
CA GLY A 495 16.66 -2.63 -29.08
C GLY A 495 17.05 -1.17 -29.29
N ASN A 496 16.12 -0.21 -29.20
CA ASN A 496 16.47 1.20 -29.28
C ASN A 496 17.37 1.61 -28.09
N GLU A 497 18.00 2.77 -28.17
CA GLU A 497 18.95 3.26 -27.17
C GLU A 497 18.35 3.37 -25.78
N GLU A 498 17.13 3.89 -25.67
CA GLU A 498 16.48 4.09 -24.38
C GLU A 498 16.09 2.78 -23.69
N ILE A 499 15.50 1.83 -24.42
CA ILE A 499 15.14 0.54 -23.83
C ILE A 499 16.36 -0.23 -23.36
N LYS A 500 17.47 -0.18 -24.09
CA LYS A 500 18.74 -0.79 -23.68
C LYS A 500 19.32 -0.18 -22.42
N TYR A 501 19.12 1.13 -22.23
CA TYR A 501 19.65 1.86 -21.09
C TYR A 501 18.79 1.75 -19.86
N TYR A 502 17.47 1.96 -19.97
CA TYR A 502 16.57 2.05 -18.83
C TYR A 502 15.96 0.72 -18.36
N TYR A 503 15.91 -0.28 -19.24
CA TYR A 503 15.33 -1.60 -18.91
C TYR A 503 16.44 -2.63 -18.59
N PRO A 504 16.31 -3.44 -17.54
CA PRO A 504 15.26 -3.52 -16.52
C PRO A 504 15.18 -2.27 -15.65
N THR A 505 13.96 -1.94 -15.19
CA THR A 505 13.80 -0.86 -14.21
C THR A 505 14.37 -1.29 -12.85
N ALA A 506 14.66 -0.34 -11.97
CA ALA A 506 15.31 -0.63 -10.70
C ALA A 506 14.31 -1.18 -9.68
N ASP A 507 13.35 -0.37 -9.29
CA ASP A 507 12.38 -0.67 -8.25
C ASP A 507 10.96 -0.39 -8.76
N LEU A 508 10.05 -1.31 -8.49
CA LEU A 508 8.62 -1.10 -8.64
C LEU A 508 8.01 -0.91 -7.26
N VAL A 509 7.26 0.16 -7.06
CA VAL A 509 6.55 0.45 -5.81
C VAL A 509 5.05 0.37 -6.08
N THR A 510 4.38 -0.58 -5.45
CA THR A 510 2.96 -0.82 -5.71
C THR A 510 2.26 -1.43 -4.51
N GLY A 511 0.93 -1.37 -4.48
CA GLY A 511 0.13 -2.08 -3.49
C GLY A 511 0.08 -3.59 -3.77
N PRO A 512 -0.06 -4.43 -2.73
CA PRO A 512 -0.14 -5.88 -2.90
C PRO A 512 -1.46 -6.34 -3.52
N ASP A 513 -2.47 -5.50 -3.52
CA ASP A 513 -3.79 -5.75 -4.09
C ASP A 513 -3.78 -5.92 -5.62
N ILE A 514 -2.72 -5.45 -6.29
CA ILE A 514 -2.56 -5.57 -7.75
C ILE A 514 -1.41 -6.50 -8.16
N ILE A 515 -1.00 -7.42 -7.30
CA ILE A 515 0.03 -8.42 -7.64
C ILE A 515 -0.37 -9.21 -8.89
N PHE A 516 -1.60 -9.69 -8.95
CA PHE A 516 -2.09 -10.52 -10.05
C PHE A 516 -2.43 -9.72 -11.29
N PHE A 517 -3.00 -8.54 -11.09
CA PHE A 517 -3.42 -7.66 -12.18
C PHE A 517 -2.24 -7.08 -12.94
N TRP A 518 -1.22 -6.65 -12.22
CA TRP A 518 -0.17 -5.84 -12.82
C TRP A 518 1.25 -6.41 -12.64
N VAL A 519 1.68 -6.69 -11.40
CA VAL A 519 3.06 -7.12 -11.12
C VAL A 519 3.39 -8.41 -11.86
N ALA A 520 2.60 -9.45 -11.67
CA ALA A 520 2.83 -10.75 -12.31
C ALA A 520 2.75 -10.65 -13.82
N ARG A 521 1.77 -9.90 -14.33
CA ARG A 521 1.59 -9.73 -15.79
C ARG A 521 2.72 -8.93 -16.42
N MET A 522 3.26 -7.91 -15.73
CA MET A 522 4.46 -7.23 -16.22
C MET A 522 5.69 -8.15 -16.27
N ILE A 523 5.85 -9.02 -15.29
CA ILE A 523 6.93 -10.02 -15.28
C ILE A 523 6.79 -10.96 -16.49
N MET A 524 5.58 -11.42 -16.77
CA MET A 524 5.27 -12.25 -17.94
C MET A 524 5.63 -11.55 -19.26
N ALA A 525 5.17 -10.31 -19.44
CA ALA A 525 5.45 -9.52 -20.63
C ALA A 525 6.94 -9.22 -20.78
N GLY A 526 7.62 -8.94 -19.68
CA GLY A 526 9.05 -8.68 -19.66
C GLY A 526 9.86 -9.87 -20.19
N TYR A 527 9.58 -11.06 -19.69
CA TYR A 527 10.26 -12.26 -20.16
C TYR A 527 9.89 -12.63 -21.60
N GLU A 528 8.64 -12.44 -22.00
CA GLU A 528 8.20 -12.73 -23.37
C GLU A 528 8.87 -11.81 -24.41
N TYR A 529 8.92 -10.52 -24.13
CA TYR A 529 9.37 -9.53 -25.13
C TYR A 529 10.79 -9.02 -24.95
N MET A 530 11.33 -9.08 -23.73
CA MET A 530 12.68 -8.61 -23.44
C MET A 530 13.65 -9.73 -23.05
N GLY A 531 13.12 -10.91 -22.71
CA GLY A 531 13.96 -12.01 -22.22
C GLY A 531 14.59 -11.75 -20.85
N ASP A 532 14.12 -10.76 -20.14
CA ASP A 532 14.65 -10.34 -18.84
C ASP A 532 13.55 -9.72 -17.96
N MET A 533 13.81 -9.67 -16.64
CA MET A 533 12.88 -9.09 -15.68
C MET A 533 12.56 -7.62 -16.00
N PRO A 534 11.31 -7.18 -15.77
CA PRO A 534 10.93 -5.79 -16.03
C PRO A 534 11.39 -4.83 -14.93
N PHE A 535 11.65 -5.33 -13.74
CA PHE A 535 12.17 -4.61 -12.57
C PHE A 535 12.98 -5.59 -11.71
N ARG A 536 13.97 -5.06 -11.00
CA ARG A 536 14.85 -5.88 -10.16
C ARG A 536 14.21 -6.19 -8.81
N ASN A 537 13.48 -5.23 -8.26
CA ASN A 537 12.86 -5.33 -6.94
C ASN A 537 11.43 -4.81 -6.99
N VAL A 538 10.58 -5.39 -6.16
CA VAL A 538 9.21 -4.91 -5.94
C VAL A 538 9.05 -4.56 -4.46
N TYR A 539 8.72 -3.32 -4.18
CA TYR A 539 8.37 -2.84 -2.85
C TYR A 539 6.85 -2.76 -2.75
N PHE A 540 6.26 -3.57 -1.87
CA PHE A 540 4.82 -3.55 -1.64
C PHE A 540 4.48 -2.59 -0.50
N THR A 541 3.62 -1.61 -0.79
CA THR A 541 3.13 -0.66 0.21
C THR A 541 1.99 -1.25 1.02
N GLY A 542 1.82 -0.78 2.25
CA GLY A 542 0.63 -1.10 3.04
C GLY A 542 -0.61 -0.33 2.56
N ILE A 543 -1.77 -0.76 3.02
CA ILE A 543 -3.05 -0.08 2.79
C ILE A 543 -3.19 1.02 3.84
N VAL A 544 -3.60 2.22 3.41
CA VAL A 544 -3.89 3.32 4.32
C VAL A 544 -5.30 3.15 4.87
N ARG A 545 -5.40 3.05 6.20
CA ARG A 545 -6.65 2.87 6.95
C ARG A 545 -6.90 4.08 7.86
N ASP A 546 -8.14 4.28 8.26
CA ASP A 546 -8.47 5.31 9.25
C ASP A 546 -8.00 4.90 10.67
N LYS A 547 -8.19 5.80 11.65
CA LYS A 547 -7.76 5.60 13.05
C LYS A 547 -8.31 4.33 13.71
N ILE A 548 -9.46 3.85 13.26
CA ILE A 548 -10.12 2.66 13.79
C ILE A 548 -9.92 1.41 12.94
N GLY A 549 -9.03 1.50 11.94
CA GLY A 549 -8.60 0.35 11.13
C GLY A 549 -9.46 0.07 9.91
N ARG A 550 -10.41 0.93 9.55
CA ARG A 550 -11.23 0.76 8.35
C ARG A 550 -10.48 1.24 7.10
N LYS A 551 -10.61 0.51 5.99
CA LYS A 551 -10.10 0.96 4.70
C LYS A 551 -10.73 2.30 4.33
N MET A 552 -9.90 3.26 3.92
CA MET A 552 -10.40 4.57 3.49
C MET A 552 -11.20 4.45 2.20
N SER A 553 -12.37 5.08 2.17
CA SER A 553 -13.20 5.15 0.99
C SER A 553 -13.98 6.46 0.94
N LYS A 554 -14.30 6.89 -0.27
CA LYS A 554 -15.12 8.11 -0.47
C LYS A 554 -16.53 7.94 0.11
N SER A 555 -17.09 6.73 0.03
CA SER A 555 -18.43 6.43 0.54
C SER A 555 -18.53 6.51 2.08
N LEU A 556 -17.46 6.17 2.80
CA LEU A 556 -17.40 6.29 4.25
C LEU A 556 -17.05 7.70 4.74
N GLY A 557 -16.55 8.58 3.85
CA GLY A 557 -16.11 9.92 4.22
C GLY A 557 -14.93 9.96 5.21
N ASN A 558 -14.17 8.87 5.31
CA ASN A 558 -13.05 8.72 6.23
C ASN A 558 -11.68 8.98 5.59
N SER A 559 -11.64 9.39 4.32
CA SER A 559 -10.41 9.74 3.60
C SER A 559 -10.26 11.25 3.50
N PRO A 560 -9.22 11.84 4.12
CA PRO A 560 -8.97 13.26 3.97
C PRO A 560 -8.54 13.59 2.53
N ASP A 561 -8.81 14.83 2.11
CA ASP A 561 -8.31 15.34 0.82
C ASP A 561 -6.79 15.57 0.93
N PRO A 562 -5.96 14.93 0.10
CA PRO A 562 -4.53 15.11 0.13
C PRO A 562 -4.07 16.56 -0.08
N LEU A 563 -4.76 17.32 -0.94
CA LEU A 563 -4.41 18.72 -1.19
C LEU A 563 -4.70 19.62 0.01
N GLU A 564 -5.79 19.36 0.73
CA GLU A 564 -6.12 20.08 1.96
C GLU A 564 -5.08 19.81 3.05
N LEU A 565 -4.61 18.57 3.17
CA LEU A 565 -3.54 18.22 4.11
C LEU A 565 -2.22 18.92 3.77
N ILE A 566 -1.86 18.97 2.49
CA ILE A 566 -0.66 19.68 2.02
C ILE A 566 -0.78 21.19 2.30
N GLU A 567 -1.95 21.77 2.10
CA GLU A 567 -2.19 23.18 2.41
C GLU A 567 -2.04 23.46 3.91
N GLN A 568 -2.54 22.56 4.76
CA GLN A 568 -2.52 22.72 6.21
C GLN A 568 -1.13 22.46 6.80
N PHE A 569 -0.44 21.40 6.39
CA PHE A 569 0.80 20.93 7.02
C PHE A 569 2.05 21.12 6.15
N GLY A 570 1.89 21.50 4.89
CA GLY A 570 2.96 21.48 3.90
C GLY A 570 3.21 20.09 3.33
N ALA A 571 3.77 20.03 2.11
CA ALA A 571 4.07 18.76 1.47
C ALA A 571 5.10 17.94 2.28
N ASP A 572 6.14 18.58 2.81
CA ASP A 572 7.17 17.91 3.64
C ASP A 572 6.56 17.32 4.92
N GLY A 573 5.63 18.04 5.55
CA GLY A 573 4.91 17.55 6.73
C GLY A 573 4.07 16.32 6.45
N VAL A 574 3.34 16.32 5.34
CA VAL A 574 2.52 15.18 4.91
C VAL A 574 3.40 13.98 4.55
N ARG A 575 4.47 14.19 3.78
CA ARG A 575 5.41 13.14 3.39
C ARG A 575 6.04 12.48 4.60
N MET A 576 6.53 13.26 5.54
CA MET A 576 7.10 12.74 6.78
C MET A 576 6.07 11.99 7.62
N GLY A 577 4.88 12.54 7.78
CA GLY A 577 3.81 11.91 8.54
C GLY A 577 3.44 10.53 8.02
N MET A 578 3.37 10.39 6.71
CA MET A 578 3.10 9.10 6.08
C MET A 578 4.26 8.12 6.28
N MET A 579 5.50 8.57 6.15
CA MET A 579 6.68 7.72 6.27
C MET A 579 6.94 7.25 7.70
N LEU A 580 6.59 8.03 8.71
CA LEU A 580 6.73 7.63 10.12
C LEU A 580 5.86 6.41 10.48
N ALA A 581 4.75 6.21 9.76
CA ALA A 581 3.78 5.16 10.04
C ALA A 581 3.89 3.95 9.09
N ALA A 582 4.84 3.94 8.15
CA ALA A 582 4.83 3.07 6.97
C ALA A 582 5.95 2.03 6.89
N PRO A 583 6.00 0.99 7.76
CA PRO A 583 6.87 -0.15 7.48
C PRO A 583 6.39 -0.91 6.25
N ALA A 584 7.34 -1.46 5.46
CA ALA A 584 7.05 -2.16 4.23
C ALA A 584 5.99 -3.27 4.42
N GLY A 585 4.96 -3.25 3.59
CA GLY A 585 3.93 -4.29 3.54
C GLY A 585 2.92 -4.33 4.68
N ASN A 586 3.01 -3.42 5.65
CA ASN A 586 2.04 -3.33 6.74
C ASN A 586 1.04 -2.21 6.49
N ASP A 587 -0.19 -2.42 6.91
CA ASP A 587 -1.22 -1.41 6.85
C ASP A 587 -0.90 -0.22 7.77
N ILE A 588 -1.26 0.96 7.31
CA ILE A 588 -1.00 2.22 8.01
C ILE A 588 -2.31 2.74 8.59
N LEU A 589 -2.32 2.96 9.90
CA LEU A 589 -3.38 3.72 10.57
C LEU A 589 -3.04 5.21 10.41
N PHE A 590 -3.67 5.88 9.46
CA PHE A 590 -3.41 7.29 9.20
C PHE A 590 -4.06 8.17 10.28
N ASP A 591 -3.25 9.09 10.81
CA ASP A 591 -3.69 10.12 11.75
C ASP A 591 -3.05 11.45 11.33
N GLU A 592 -3.85 12.51 11.26
CA GLU A 592 -3.36 13.87 10.98
C GLU A 592 -2.31 14.36 11.99
N ALA A 593 -2.30 13.82 13.21
CA ALA A 593 -1.26 14.08 14.19
C ALA A 593 0.15 13.72 13.70
N LEU A 594 0.28 12.75 12.80
CA LEU A 594 1.55 12.40 12.16
C LEU A 594 2.03 13.52 11.22
N CYS A 595 1.12 14.13 10.48
CA CYS A 595 1.42 15.28 9.63
C CYS A 595 1.81 16.51 10.47
N GLU A 596 1.16 16.70 11.60
CA GLU A 596 1.51 17.75 12.56
C GLU A 596 2.91 17.53 13.13
N GLN A 597 3.27 16.30 13.47
CA GLN A 597 4.63 15.94 13.89
C GLN A 597 5.67 16.30 12.80
N GLY A 598 5.34 16.04 11.54
CA GLY A 598 6.18 16.43 10.39
C GLY A 598 6.34 17.94 10.28
N ARG A 599 5.26 18.69 10.43
CA ARG A 599 5.30 20.16 10.45
C ARG A 599 6.14 20.70 11.61
N ASN A 600 6.00 20.11 12.79
CA ASN A 600 6.79 20.52 13.97
C ASN A 600 8.28 20.25 13.76
N PHE A 601 8.62 19.16 13.09
CA PHE A 601 10.01 18.89 12.71
C PHE A 601 10.54 19.92 11.72
N ASN A 602 9.77 20.31 10.72
CA ASN A 602 10.14 21.40 9.82
C ASN A 602 10.44 22.70 10.57
N ASN A 603 9.57 23.05 11.52
CA ASN A 603 9.77 24.24 12.36
C ASN A 603 11.04 24.13 13.21
N LYS A 604 11.34 22.95 13.71
CA LYS A 604 12.57 22.68 14.47
C LYS A 604 13.83 22.88 13.62
N ILE A 605 13.83 22.33 12.41
CA ILE A 605 14.94 22.50 11.47
C ILE A 605 15.13 23.98 11.12
N TRP A 606 14.05 24.66 10.81
CA TRP A 606 14.05 26.08 10.48
C TRP A 606 14.62 26.95 11.60
N ASN A 607 14.16 26.73 12.81
CA ASN A 607 14.62 27.48 13.99
C ASN A 607 16.09 27.21 14.32
N ALA A 608 16.54 25.97 14.20
CA ALA A 608 17.92 25.60 14.37
C ALA A 608 18.82 26.29 13.33
N PHE A 609 18.39 26.33 12.08
CA PHE A 609 19.12 27.02 11.04
C PHE A 609 19.20 28.54 11.26
N ARG A 610 18.09 29.16 11.67
CA ARG A 610 18.08 30.60 12.02
C ARG A 610 19.02 30.90 13.18
N LEU A 611 19.04 30.05 14.21
CA LEU A 611 19.97 30.20 15.33
C LEU A 611 21.41 30.26 14.85
N VAL A 612 21.82 29.27 14.03
CA VAL A 612 23.19 29.19 13.52
C VAL A 612 23.54 30.36 12.62
N LYS A 613 22.67 30.73 11.71
CA LYS A 613 22.91 31.86 10.78
C LYS A 613 22.87 33.21 11.47
N GLY A 614 22.28 33.33 12.64
CA GLY A 614 22.25 34.54 13.44
C GLY A 614 23.49 34.78 14.30
N TRP A 615 24.37 33.81 14.42
CA TRP A 615 25.61 33.99 15.18
C TRP A 615 26.56 34.94 14.49
N GLN A 616 27.24 35.78 15.28
CA GLN A 616 28.38 36.61 14.80
C GLN A 616 29.60 35.73 14.73
N VAL A 617 30.35 35.82 13.65
CA VAL A 617 31.53 34.98 13.41
C VAL A 617 32.79 35.84 13.55
N ALA A 618 33.80 35.36 14.26
CA ALA A 618 35.09 35.98 14.41
C ALA A 618 36.21 35.00 14.14
N ASP A 619 37.33 35.51 13.62
CA ASP A 619 38.54 34.71 13.41
C ASP A 619 39.34 34.64 14.72
N ILE A 620 38.84 33.82 15.65
CA ILE A 620 39.45 33.59 16.97
C ILE A 620 39.77 32.10 17.12
N GLU A 621 40.56 31.77 18.13
CA GLU A 621 40.97 30.40 18.39
C GLU A 621 39.76 29.53 18.77
N GLN A 622 39.72 28.31 18.21
CA GLN A 622 38.68 27.35 18.56
C GLN A 622 38.85 26.87 20.01
N PRO A 623 37.83 27.07 20.86
CA PRO A 623 37.86 26.51 22.23
C PRO A 623 37.90 24.98 22.20
N GLU A 624 38.51 24.36 23.22
CA GLU A 624 38.60 22.91 23.27
C GLU A 624 37.27 22.22 23.30
N TYR A 625 36.26 22.75 24.03
CA TYR A 625 34.92 22.20 24.04
C TYR A 625 34.30 22.16 22.63
N ALA A 626 34.56 23.16 21.83
CA ALA A 626 34.06 23.22 20.45
C ALA A 626 34.76 22.21 19.56
N LYS A 627 36.08 22.05 19.72
CA LYS A 627 36.85 21.03 19.01
C LYS A 627 36.35 19.62 19.33
N LEU A 628 36.14 19.31 20.60
CA LEU A 628 35.63 18.02 21.04
C LEU A 628 34.22 17.78 20.52
N ALA A 629 33.36 18.79 20.54
CA ALA A 629 32.01 18.72 20.02
C ALA A 629 31.96 18.42 18.52
N THR A 630 32.80 19.09 17.73
CA THR A 630 32.89 18.86 16.29
C THR A 630 33.44 17.48 15.94
N GLU A 631 34.44 16.99 16.67
CA GLU A 631 34.97 15.64 16.50
C GLU A 631 33.93 14.56 16.83
N TRP A 632 33.22 14.74 17.92
CA TRP A 632 32.12 13.83 18.28
C TRP A 632 31.02 13.81 17.25
N PHE A 633 30.52 14.95 16.83
CA PHE A 633 29.39 15.00 15.88
C PHE A 633 29.82 14.54 14.48
N ASP A 634 31.06 14.76 14.06
CA ASP A 634 31.56 14.14 12.83
C ASP A 634 31.39 12.61 12.86
N SER A 635 31.75 12.00 13.99
CA SER A 635 31.59 10.54 14.15
C SER A 635 30.12 10.10 14.21
N MET A 636 29.26 10.84 14.92
CA MET A 636 27.83 10.56 14.99
C MET A 636 27.16 10.65 13.61
N LEU A 637 27.51 11.68 12.86
CA LEU A 637 26.97 11.91 11.51
C LEU A 637 27.41 10.80 10.56
N ALA A 638 28.69 10.43 10.57
CA ALA A 638 29.22 9.36 9.74
C ALA A 638 28.59 8.00 10.06
N LYS A 639 28.45 7.67 11.33
CA LYS A 639 27.78 6.44 11.77
C LYS A 639 26.33 6.38 11.34
N THR A 640 25.59 7.46 11.52
CA THR A 640 24.19 7.53 11.13
C THR A 640 24.03 7.47 9.61
N ALA A 641 24.91 8.10 8.84
CA ALA A 641 24.92 8.02 7.38
C ALA A 641 25.12 6.58 6.89
N GLU A 642 25.99 5.81 7.52
CA GLU A 642 26.17 4.38 7.25
C GLU A 642 24.92 3.58 7.57
N GLU A 643 24.30 3.81 8.73
CA GLU A 643 23.05 3.18 9.13
C GLU A 643 21.91 3.48 8.13
N VAL A 644 21.76 4.73 7.72
CA VAL A 644 20.77 5.14 6.72
C VAL A 644 21.01 4.43 5.39
N ASN A 645 22.25 4.32 4.97
CA ASN A 645 22.63 3.62 3.74
C ASN A 645 22.25 2.13 3.80
N ASP A 646 22.53 1.47 4.91
CA ASP A 646 22.14 0.07 5.15
C ASP A 646 20.61 -0.10 5.14
N LEU A 647 19.87 0.79 5.81
CA LEU A 647 18.41 0.74 5.88
C LEU A 647 17.75 0.96 4.50
N PHE A 648 18.29 1.86 3.69
CA PHE A 648 17.82 2.00 2.29
C PHE A 648 18.06 0.74 1.47
N GLY A 649 19.21 0.10 1.65
CA GLY A 649 19.52 -1.17 0.99
C GLY A 649 18.54 -2.30 1.35
N LYS A 650 17.96 -2.23 2.53
CA LYS A 650 16.95 -3.16 3.05
C LYS A 650 15.49 -2.70 2.83
N TYR A 651 15.29 -1.57 2.18
CA TYR A 651 13.98 -0.93 1.97
C TYR A 651 13.25 -0.59 3.28
N ARG A 652 13.99 -0.29 4.35
CA ARG A 652 13.46 0.15 5.64
C ARG A 652 13.47 1.68 5.73
N LEU A 653 12.60 2.30 4.93
CA LEU A 653 12.61 3.75 4.73
C LEU A 653 12.14 4.52 5.95
N SER A 654 11.14 4.02 6.66
CA SER A 654 10.67 4.65 7.92
C SER A 654 11.74 4.68 8.99
N GLU A 655 12.50 3.60 9.14
CA GLU A 655 13.62 3.51 10.07
C GLU A 655 14.76 4.44 9.65
N ALA A 656 15.04 4.56 8.35
CA ALA A 656 16.02 5.49 7.83
C ALA A 656 15.67 6.94 8.17
N LEU A 657 14.41 7.34 7.96
CA LEU A 657 13.92 8.65 8.33
C LEU A 657 14.03 8.89 9.83
N MET A 658 13.65 7.91 10.64
CA MET A 658 13.72 8.02 12.10
C MET A 658 15.16 8.16 12.60
N ALA A 659 16.12 7.48 11.97
CA ALA A 659 17.54 7.62 12.30
C ALA A 659 18.02 9.06 12.08
N VAL A 660 17.67 9.66 10.95
CA VAL A 660 18.03 11.07 10.64
C VAL A 660 17.28 12.04 11.56
N TYR A 661 16.01 11.77 11.83
CA TYR A 661 15.18 12.56 12.74
C TYR A 661 15.82 12.65 14.13
N LYS A 662 16.21 11.49 14.71
CA LYS A 662 16.87 11.42 16.02
C LYS A 662 18.24 12.09 16.00
N LEU A 663 19.02 11.87 14.94
CA LEU A 663 20.31 12.54 14.79
C LEU A 663 20.17 14.06 14.82
N PHE A 664 19.19 14.59 14.08
CA PHE A 664 18.97 16.02 14.03
C PHE A 664 18.39 16.56 15.34
N TRP A 665 17.31 15.96 15.83
CA TRP A 665 16.59 16.50 16.99
C TRP A 665 17.36 16.31 18.29
N ASP A 666 17.82 15.10 18.58
CA ASP A 666 18.47 14.77 19.83
C ASP A 666 19.95 15.13 19.82
N GLU A 667 20.70 14.64 18.84
CA GLU A 667 22.15 14.75 18.85
C GLU A 667 22.64 16.13 18.38
N PHE A 668 22.12 16.59 17.24
CA PHE A 668 22.54 17.88 16.68
C PHE A 668 21.94 19.08 17.43
N SER A 669 20.62 19.14 17.52
CA SER A 669 19.94 20.29 18.10
C SER A 669 20.05 20.32 19.63
N SER A 670 19.81 19.20 20.32
CA SER A 670 19.79 19.16 21.78
C SER A 670 21.18 19.11 22.44
N TRP A 671 22.15 18.50 21.76
CA TRP A 671 23.50 18.37 22.29
C TRP A 671 24.54 19.24 21.56
N TYR A 672 24.76 18.99 20.28
CA TYR A 672 25.82 19.67 19.55
C TYR A 672 25.70 21.20 19.55
N LEU A 673 24.52 21.71 19.18
CA LEU A 673 24.30 23.16 19.12
C LEU A 673 24.44 23.82 20.50
N GLU A 674 23.97 23.16 21.53
CA GLU A 674 24.14 23.65 22.91
C GLU A 674 25.62 23.67 23.33
N MET A 675 26.41 22.70 22.90
CA MET A 675 27.87 22.68 23.20
C MET A 675 28.65 23.80 22.52
N VAL A 676 28.32 24.12 21.28
CA VAL A 676 29.05 25.10 20.48
C VAL A 676 28.45 26.51 20.52
N LYS A 677 27.24 26.65 20.97
CA LYS A 677 26.53 27.93 21.06
C LYS A 677 27.40 28.97 21.82
N PRO A 678 27.71 30.13 21.23
CA PRO A 678 28.48 31.17 21.88
C PRO A 678 27.69 31.76 23.06
N ALA A 679 28.42 32.27 24.05
CA ALA A 679 27.80 33.02 25.16
C ALA A 679 27.11 34.26 24.62
N TYR A 680 26.06 34.70 25.29
CA TYR A 680 25.29 35.88 24.87
C TYR A 680 26.17 37.09 24.58
N GLY A 681 26.00 37.67 23.37
CA GLY A 681 26.75 38.81 22.91
C GLY A 681 28.19 38.53 22.48
N GLN A 682 28.60 37.26 22.52
CA GLN A 682 29.95 36.85 22.07
C GLN A 682 29.90 36.21 20.67
N PRO A 683 30.98 36.34 19.88
CA PRO A 683 31.04 35.69 18.57
C PRO A 683 31.42 34.21 18.71
N ILE A 684 31.00 33.42 17.71
CA ILE A 684 31.52 32.06 17.51
C ILE A 684 32.82 32.08 16.71
N ASN A 685 33.77 31.19 17.03
CA ASN A 685 34.96 31.07 16.22
C ASN A 685 34.64 30.56 14.80
N LYS A 686 35.38 31.03 13.81
CA LYS A 686 35.15 30.73 12.39
C LYS A 686 35.23 29.24 12.09
N VAL A 687 36.15 28.51 12.66
CA VAL A 687 36.36 27.08 12.43
C VAL A 687 35.11 26.27 12.83
N THR A 688 34.61 26.52 14.03
CA THR A 688 33.41 25.84 14.52
C THR A 688 32.16 26.22 13.70
N TYR A 689 32.01 27.49 13.31
CA TYR A 689 30.91 27.95 12.50
C TYR A 689 30.90 27.28 11.13
N GLU A 690 31.99 27.25 10.43
CA GLU A 690 32.12 26.59 9.14
C GLU A 690 31.87 25.08 9.23
N LYS A 691 32.35 24.44 10.28
CA LYS A 691 32.09 23.03 10.55
C LYS A 691 30.62 22.76 10.83
N THR A 692 29.96 23.64 11.56
CA THR A 692 28.52 23.55 11.84
C THR A 692 27.68 23.69 10.58
N LEU A 693 28.05 24.62 9.68
CA LEU A 693 27.40 24.73 8.37
C LEU A 693 27.59 23.49 7.52
N ALA A 694 28.79 22.88 7.54
CA ALA A 694 29.05 21.62 6.84
C ALA A 694 28.21 20.47 7.40
N PHE A 695 28.04 20.39 8.71
CA PHE A 695 27.11 19.42 9.33
C PHE A 695 25.69 19.65 8.92
N PHE A 696 25.25 20.90 8.91
CA PHE A 696 23.90 21.24 8.44
C PHE A 696 23.67 20.82 7.00
N GLU A 697 24.64 21.07 6.12
CA GLU A 697 24.57 20.68 4.71
C GLU A 697 24.40 19.16 4.57
N THR A 698 25.19 18.37 5.30
CA THR A 698 25.08 16.91 5.26
C THR A 698 23.75 16.42 5.81
N LEU A 699 23.26 16.99 6.93
CA LEU A 699 21.95 16.68 7.48
C LEU A 699 20.83 16.98 6.52
N LEU A 700 20.86 18.11 5.84
CA LEU A 700 19.89 18.48 4.82
C LEU A 700 19.91 17.51 3.63
N LYS A 701 21.10 17.08 3.20
CA LYS A 701 21.24 16.07 2.15
C LYS A 701 20.63 14.72 2.56
N LEU A 702 20.84 14.29 3.79
CA LEU A 702 20.23 13.06 4.32
C LEU A 702 18.69 13.16 4.41
N LEU A 703 18.18 14.34 4.73
CA LEU A 703 16.74 14.60 4.81
C LEU A 703 16.06 14.85 3.46
N HIS A 704 16.80 15.33 2.47
CA HIS A 704 16.23 15.79 1.20
C HIS A 704 15.30 14.77 0.53
N PRO A 705 15.61 13.48 0.43
CA PRO A 705 14.69 12.51 -0.17
C PRO A 705 13.31 12.50 0.49
N PHE A 706 13.26 12.70 1.80
CA PHE A 706 12.02 12.71 2.59
C PHE A 706 11.32 14.05 2.57
N MET A 707 12.07 15.14 2.63
CA MET A 707 11.59 16.51 2.84
C MET A 707 12.24 17.48 1.84
N PRO A 708 11.86 17.39 0.55
CA PRO A 708 12.62 18.05 -0.51
C PRO A 708 12.53 19.58 -0.49
N PHE A 709 11.45 20.16 0.01
CA PHE A 709 11.23 21.60 -0.08
C PHE A 709 11.99 22.42 0.95
N ILE A 710 11.85 22.06 2.23
CA ILE A 710 12.59 22.77 3.29
C ILE A 710 14.10 22.58 3.15
N THR A 711 14.52 21.39 2.73
CA THR A 711 15.96 21.12 2.55
C THR A 711 16.54 21.93 1.40
N GLU A 712 15.82 22.10 0.31
CA GLU A 712 16.26 22.97 -0.79
C GLU A 712 16.34 24.44 -0.35
N GLU A 713 15.32 24.93 0.32
CA GLU A 713 15.28 26.30 0.82
C GLU A 713 16.48 26.61 1.72
N LEU A 714 16.73 25.78 2.71
CA LEU A 714 17.82 26.00 3.66
C LEU A 714 19.21 25.77 3.03
N TRP A 715 19.34 24.79 2.16
CA TRP A 715 20.58 24.53 1.44
C TRP A 715 20.99 25.74 0.57
N GLN A 716 20.03 26.38 -0.06
CA GLN A 716 20.28 27.60 -0.85
C GLN A 716 20.75 28.80 0.00
N HIS A 717 20.45 28.78 1.31
CA HIS A 717 20.84 29.84 2.25
C HIS A 717 22.14 29.54 3.00
N ILE A 718 22.73 28.35 2.88
CA ILE A 718 24.02 28.04 3.53
C ILE A 718 25.13 28.87 2.95
N TYR A 719 25.23 28.91 1.62
CA TYR A 719 26.20 29.70 0.84
C TYR A 719 25.46 30.39 -0.32
N ASP A 720 26.14 31.35 -0.92
CA ASP A 720 25.65 31.93 -2.19
C ASP A 720 25.78 30.88 -3.29
N ARG A 721 24.66 30.63 -3.97
CA ARG A 721 24.55 29.61 -5.02
C ARG A 721 24.39 30.28 -6.39
N GLN A 722 24.91 29.63 -7.42
CA GLN A 722 24.67 30.03 -8.79
C GLN A 722 23.30 29.51 -9.28
N PRO A 723 22.67 30.21 -10.25
CA PRO A 723 21.43 29.70 -10.86
C PRO A 723 21.62 28.29 -11.41
N GLY A 724 20.69 27.39 -11.10
CA GLY A 724 20.73 25.98 -11.49
C GLY A 724 21.35 25.05 -10.47
N GLU A 725 22.07 25.56 -9.47
CA GLU A 725 22.52 24.73 -8.36
C GLU A 725 21.35 24.28 -7.48
N SER A 726 21.32 23.03 -7.10
CA SER A 726 20.29 22.44 -6.25
C SER A 726 20.85 21.36 -5.35
N ILE A 727 20.32 21.25 -4.16
CA ILE A 727 20.60 20.12 -3.26
C ILE A 727 20.28 18.77 -3.93
N MET A 728 19.29 18.76 -4.82
CA MET A 728 18.84 17.57 -5.54
C MET A 728 19.96 16.92 -6.35
N THR A 729 20.88 17.71 -6.90
CA THR A 729 21.99 17.26 -7.75
C THR A 729 23.29 17.08 -6.98
N GLN A 730 23.28 17.30 -5.67
CA GLN A 730 24.44 17.07 -4.83
C GLN A 730 24.60 15.57 -4.53
N THR A 731 25.83 15.15 -4.32
CA THR A 731 26.12 13.75 -3.96
C THR A 731 26.19 13.57 -2.46
N LEU A 732 25.69 12.42 -1.99
CA LEU A 732 25.91 11.94 -0.63
C LEU A 732 27.26 11.27 -0.57
N VAL A 733 28.03 11.59 0.48
CA VAL A 733 29.32 10.91 0.74
C VAL A 733 29.02 9.50 1.26
N LYS A 734 29.61 8.50 0.59
CA LYS A 734 29.61 7.11 1.04
C LYS A 734 30.80 6.88 1.95
N ASP A 735 30.65 6.01 2.92
CA ASP A 735 31.79 5.46 3.71
C ASP A 735 32.66 6.52 4.39
N MET A 736 32.06 7.38 5.20
CA MET A 736 32.80 8.28 6.08
C MET A 736 33.34 7.51 7.30
N PRO A 737 34.64 7.68 7.66
CA PRO A 737 35.16 7.01 8.84
C PRO A 737 34.60 7.65 10.13
N TYR A 738 34.41 6.84 11.15
CA TYR A 738 33.99 7.33 12.47
C TYR A 738 34.67 6.57 13.62
N ASN A 739 34.71 7.21 14.77
CA ASN A 739 35.35 6.70 15.99
C ASN A 739 34.31 6.16 16.96
N GLU A 740 34.08 4.84 16.97
CA GLU A 740 33.15 4.16 17.87
C GLU A 740 33.45 4.41 19.35
N ALA A 741 34.75 4.42 19.73
CA ALA A 741 35.15 4.64 21.09
C ALA A 741 34.75 6.06 21.57
N LEU A 742 34.91 7.05 20.71
CA LEU A 742 34.53 8.45 20.99
C LEU A 742 33.01 8.57 21.18
N ILE A 743 32.23 7.91 20.34
CA ILE A 743 30.77 7.88 20.45
C ILE A 743 30.34 7.26 21.78
N ALA A 744 30.89 6.11 22.14
CA ALA A 744 30.61 5.43 23.39
C ALA A 744 31.00 6.25 24.63
N GLN A 745 32.16 6.89 24.57
CA GLN A 745 32.65 7.78 25.63
C GLN A 745 31.72 8.98 25.83
N PHE A 746 31.20 9.52 24.74
CA PHE A 746 30.30 10.66 24.83
C PHE A 746 28.93 10.30 25.44
N GLU A 747 28.47 9.07 25.34
CA GLU A 747 27.26 8.59 26.05
C GLU A 747 27.48 8.71 27.58
N ALA A 748 28.68 8.41 28.09
CA ALA A 748 29.03 8.64 29.48
C ALA A 748 29.04 10.14 29.84
N VAL A 749 29.53 10.99 28.94
CA VAL A 749 29.46 12.45 29.09
C VAL A 749 28.04 12.95 29.27
N LYS A 750 27.12 12.45 28.44
CA LYS A 750 25.67 12.78 28.54
C LYS A 750 25.11 12.38 29.89
N GLU A 751 25.46 11.21 30.41
CA GLU A 751 24.99 10.74 31.71
C GLU A 751 25.53 11.61 32.86
N VAL A 752 26.78 12.02 32.80
CA VAL A 752 27.37 12.95 33.80
C VAL A 752 26.63 14.29 33.78
N ILE A 753 26.40 14.85 32.58
CA ILE A 753 25.68 16.12 32.42
C ILE A 753 24.26 16.00 32.94
N SER A 754 23.55 14.92 32.60
CA SER A 754 22.21 14.66 33.09
C SER A 754 22.14 14.52 34.60
N GLY A 755 23.13 13.86 35.24
CA GLY A 755 23.26 13.74 36.69
C GLY A 755 23.41 15.09 37.38
N ILE A 756 24.25 15.96 36.80
CA ILE A 756 24.46 17.31 37.38
C ILE A 756 23.19 18.16 37.22
N ARG A 757 22.54 18.10 36.06
CA ARG A 757 21.29 18.83 35.82
C ARG A 757 20.15 18.34 36.76
N THR A 758 20.09 17.06 37.03
CA THR A 758 19.15 16.47 37.96
C THR A 758 19.40 17.02 39.39
N ILE A 759 20.66 17.11 39.83
CA ILE A 759 21.00 17.71 41.14
C ILE A 759 20.56 19.16 41.22
N ARG A 760 20.83 19.96 40.15
CA ARG A 760 20.34 21.35 40.12
C ARG A 760 18.85 21.46 40.26
N LEU A 761 18.11 20.59 39.58
CA LEU A 761 16.64 20.59 39.66
C LEU A 761 16.13 20.17 41.03
N GLN A 762 16.64 19.07 41.56
CA GLN A 762 16.24 18.55 42.86
C GLN A 762 16.59 19.48 44.02
N LYS A 763 17.71 20.17 43.96
CA LYS A 763 18.22 21.08 45.00
C LYS A 763 17.84 22.54 44.73
N ASN A 764 17.10 22.80 43.67
CA ASN A 764 16.64 24.14 43.28
C ASN A 764 17.79 25.15 43.13
N ILE A 765 18.90 24.71 42.47
CA ILE A 765 20.07 25.55 42.26
C ILE A 765 19.91 26.23 40.89
N ALA A 766 20.00 27.54 40.86
CA ALA A 766 19.92 28.33 39.64
C ALA A 766 21.03 27.98 38.65
N GLN A 767 20.73 28.00 37.33
CA GLN A 767 21.73 27.73 36.31
C GLN A 767 22.90 28.70 36.28
N LYS A 768 22.70 29.91 36.71
CA LYS A 768 23.76 30.94 36.84
C LYS A 768 24.77 30.69 37.97
N GLU A 769 24.44 29.84 38.94
CA GLU A 769 25.30 29.48 40.04
C GLU A 769 26.32 28.47 39.60
N ALA A 770 27.63 28.82 39.71
CA ALA A 770 28.72 27.92 39.38
C ALA A 770 28.84 26.77 40.39
N LEU A 771 28.98 25.56 39.91
CA LEU A 771 29.18 24.35 40.73
C LEU A 771 30.58 23.80 40.56
N ALA A 772 31.09 23.14 41.60
CA ALA A 772 32.23 22.26 41.46
C ALA A 772 31.78 20.81 41.30
N LEU A 773 32.55 20.03 40.58
CA LEU A 773 32.32 18.59 40.42
C LEU A 773 33.51 17.82 41.02
N GLU A 774 33.26 16.92 41.92
CA GLU A 774 34.25 16.00 42.49
C GLU A 774 34.07 14.60 41.83
N VAL A 775 35.16 14.00 41.42
CA VAL A 775 35.20 12.68 40.80
C VAL A 775 35.98 11.72 41.66
N THR A 776 35.37 10.60 42.02
CA THR A 776 36.01 9.53 42.82
C THR A 776 36.17 8.29 41.96
N GLY A 777 37.38 7.78 41.86
CA GLY A 777 37.71 6.64 41.01
C GLY A 777 38.24 7.05 39.64
N GLU A 778 38.33 6.11 38.74
CA GLU A 778 38.77 6.39 37.35
C GLU A 778 37.72 7.20 36.63
N ASN A 779 38.12 8.30 36.01
CA ASN A 779 37.20 9.17 35.25
C ASN A 779 37.31 8.91 33.75
N PRO A 780 36.40 8.13 33.17
CA PRO A 780 36.44 7.83 31.73
C PRO A 780 36.14 9.04 30.85
N VAL A 781 35.60 10.12 31.39
CA VAL A 781 35.23 11.35 30.67
C VAL A 781 36.16 12.51 30.96
N ALA A 782 37.32 12.25 31.53
CA ALA A 782 38.30 13.30 31.86
C ALA A 782 38.69 14.19 30.66
N GLY A 783 38.77 13.64 29.46
CA GLY A 783 39.05 14.38 28.24
C GLY A 783 37.94 15.35 27.82
N PHE A 784 36.75 15.23 28.35
CA PHE A 784 35.61 16.09 28.04
C PHE A 784 35.26 17.09 29.15
N GLY A 785 36.17 17.36 30.03
CA GLY A 785 35.97 18.28 31.14
C GLY A 785 35.51 19.67 30.69
N SER A 786 36.02 20.20 29.61
CA SER A 786 35.61 21.49 29.04
C SER A 786 34.18 21.53 28.58
N VAL A 787 33.69 20.44 27.98
CA VAL A 787 32.27 20.29 27.54
C VAL A 787 31.35 20.25 28.74
N ILE A 788 31.66 19.42 29.72
CA ILE A 788 30.86 19.26 30.94
C ILE A 788 30.81 20.57 31.71
N ALA A 789 31.95 21.25 31.87
CA ALA A 789 32.04 22.55 32.53
C ALA A 789 31.18 23.61 31.85
N LYS A 790 31.21 23.66 30.52
CA LYS A 790 30.40 24.63 29.77
C LYS A 790 28.89 24.36 29.92
N LEU A 791 28.46 23.13 29.70
CA LEU A 791 27.02 22.80 29.71
C LEU A 791 26.42 22.81 31.12
N CYS A 792 27.19 22.56 32.13
CA CYS A 792 26.74 22.51 33.50
C CYS A 792 27.11 23.75 34.34
N ASN A 793 27.80 24.72 33.75
CA ASN A 793 28.33 25.88 34.41
C ASN A 793 29.15 25.49 35.66
N LEU A 794 30.25 24.73 35.42
CA LEU A 794 31.14 24.28 36.46
C LEU A 794 32.33 25.23 36.58
N SER A 795 32.71 25.56 37.82
CA SER A 795 33.93 26.34 38.12
C SER A 795 35.18 25.47 38.07
N GLU A 796 35.10 24.21 38.48
CA GLU A 796 36.21 23.23 38.43
C GLU A 796 35.65 21.79 38.42
N ILE A 797 36.50 20.89 37.91
CA ILE A 797 36.33 19.43 38.01
C ILE A 797 37.54 18.88 38.74
N LYS A 798 37.36 18.22 39.85
CA LYS A 798 38.38 17.85 40.80
C LYS A 798 38.42 16.35 41.04
N GLN A 799 39.53 15.72 40.84
CA GLN A 799 39.71 14.34 41.26
C GLN A 799 39.94 14.30 42.77
N VAL A 800 39.16 13.48 43.45
CA VAL A 800 39.22 13.35 44.92
C VAL A 800 39.29 11.88 45.31
N GLU A 801 39.88 11.59 46.48
CA GLU A 801 39.85 10.24 47.04
C GLU A 801 38.52 9.92 47.70
N THR A 802 37.90 10.96 48.34
CA THR A 802 36.63 10.90 49.02
C THR A 802 35.84 12.17 48.73
N LYS A 803 34.54 12.04 48.43
CA LYS A 803 33.67 13.20 48.23
C LYS A 803 33.53 14.05 49.46
N SER A 804 33.28 15.35 49.29
CA SER A 804 32.98 16.29 50.37
C SER A 804 31.76 15.85 51.14
N GLU A 805 31.78 16.15 52.46
CA GLU A 805 30.63 15.85 53.32
C GLU A 805 29.40 16.64 52.88
N GLY A 806 28.24 15.97 52.80
CA GLY A 806 26.99 16.58 52.35
C GLY A 806 26.87 16.83 50.86
N ALA A 807 27.83 16.37 50.06
CA ALA A 807 27.76 16.50 48.60
C ALA A 807 26.67 15.62 47.99
N ALA A 808 25.95 16.13 47.01
CA ALA A 808 25.02 15.32 46.25
C ALA A 808 25.77 14.47 45.24
N ALA A 809 25.59 13.18 45.28
CA ALA A 809 26.33 12.21 44.46
C ALA A 809 25.45 11.41 43.50
N PHE A 810 26.08 10.97 42.43
CA PHE A 810 25.49 10.03 41.47
C PHE A 810 26.56 9.14 40.85
N MET A 811 26.15 8.01 40.34
CA MET A 811 27.06 7.06 39.67
C MET A 811 26.87 7.08 38.17
N VAL A 812 27.94 7.05 37.43
CA VAL A 812 27.97 6.76 36.00
C VAL A 812 28.96 5.61 35.79
N GLY A 813 28.45 4.45 35.41
CA GLY A 813 29.25 3.23 35.42
C GLY A 813 29.73 2.92 36.84
N THR A 814 31.05 2.80 37.02
CA THR A 814 31.67 2.54 38.30
C THR A 814 32.28 3.79 38.95
N THR A 815 32.10 4.96 38.33
CA THR A 815 32.69 6.23 38.81
C THR A 815 31.66 7.04 39.55
N GLU A 816 32.02 7.54 40.73
CA GLU A 816 31.14 8.41 41.51
C GLU A 816 31.46 9.87 41.20
N TYR A 817 30.41 10.62 40.90
CA TYR A 817 30.43 12.08 40.72
C TYR A 817 29.65 12.75 41.83
N ALA A 818 30.18 13.81 42.41
CA ALA A 818 29.55 14.51 43.50
C ALA A 818 29.64 16.03 43.32
N VAL A 819 28.59 16.71 43.71
CA VAL A 819 28.52 18.16 43.70
C VAL A 819 28.47 18.62 45.15
N PRO A 820 29.55 19.29 45.63
CA PRO A 820 29.56 19.91 46.95
C PRO A 820 28.49 20.99 47.01
N LEU A 821 27.61 20.93 48.00
CA LEU A 821 26.48 21.82 48.10
C LEU A 821 26.78 23.07 48.95
N GLY A 822 27.63 22.94 49.96
CA GLY A 822 28.07 24.07 50.75
C GLY A 822 26.95 25.04 51.15
N ASN A 823 27.17 26.33 50.89
CA ASN A 823 26.19 27.39 51.15
C ASN A 823 25.16 27.59 49.99
N LEU A 824 25.24 26.78 48.98
CA LEU A 824 24.38 26.87 47.78
C LEU A 824 22.91 26.45 48.06
N ILE A 825 22.67 25.75 49.17
CA ILE A 825 21.38 25.32 49.61
C ILE A 825 20.93 26.15 50.79
N ASN A 826 19.75 26.70 50.71
CA ASN A 826 19.04 27.15 51.89
C ASN A 826 18.46 25.91 52.59
N VAL A 827 19.17 25.44 53.61
CA VAL A 827 18.84 24.20 54.35
C VAL A 827 17.41 24.25 54.88
N GLU A 828 16.94 25.41 55.25
CA GLU A 828 15.57 25.58 55.82
C GLU A 828 14.50 25.46 54.74
N GLU A 829 14.73 26.01 53.54
CA GLU A 829 13.81 25.88 52.41
C GLU A 829 13.81 24.46 51.86
N GLU A 830 14.99 23.83 51.74
CA GLU A 830 15.12 22.46 51.27
C GLU A 830 14.46 21.48 52.23
N LEU A 831 14.60 21.67 53.55
CA LEU A 831 13.92 20.88 54.57
C LEU A 831 12.41 21.01 54.45
N LYS A 832 11.89 22.20 54.27
CA LYS A 832 10.46 22.43 54.10
C LYS A 832 9.93 21.73 52.86
N LYS A 833 10.70 21.78 51.74
CA LYS A 833 10.33 21.12 50.49
C LYS A 833 10.30 19.60 50.67
N LEU A 834 11.37 19.03 51.25
CA LEU A 834 11.46 17.59 51.47
C LEU A 834 10.37 17.09 52.45
N GLU A 835 10.06 17.86 53.49
CA GLU A 835 8.99 17.52 54.42
C GLU A 835 7.62 17.59 53.76
N ALA A 836 7.38 18.56 52.85
CA ALA A 836 6.15 18.66 52.09
C ALA A 836 6.00 17.49 51.11
N ASP A 837 7.09 17.13 50.40
CA ASP A 837 7.12 15.99 49.50
C ASP A 837 6.90 14.66 50.24
N LEU A 838 7.50 14.51 51.42
CA LEU A 838 7.32 13.35 52.28
C LEU A 838 5.85 13.21 52.69
N LYS A 839 5.24 14.32 53.15
CA LYS A 839 3.82 14.34 53.52
C LYS A 839 2.91 13.98 52.38
N TYR A 840 3.23 14.49 51.19
CA TYR A 840 2.48 14.16 49.95
C TYR A 840 2.60 12.66 49.63
N GLN A 841 3.82 12.11 49.66
CA GLN A 841 4.04 10.68 49.34
C GLN A 841 3.45 9.76 50.40
N GLU A 842 3.47 10.15 51.69
CA GLU A 842 2.80 9.40 52.76
C GLU A 842 1.27 9.39 52.58
N GLY A 843 0.69 10.54 52.20
CA GLY A 843 -0.74 10.63 51.87
C GLY A 843 -1.10 9.81 50.65
N PHE A 844 -0.26 9.83 49.61
CA PHE A 844 -0.44 9.01 48.41
C PHE A 844 -0.36 7.52 48.74
N LEU A 845 0.63 7.10 49.52
CA LEU A 845 0.78 5.70 49.95
C LEU A 845 -0.45 5.23 50.74
N GLN A 846 -0.94 6.06 51.66
CA GLN A 846 -2.14 5.79 52.46
C GLN A 846 -3.37 5.58 51.61
N SER A 847 -3.53 6.40 50.54
CA SER A 847 -4.60 6.27 49.54
C SER A 847 -4.50 4.96 48.75
N VAL A 848 -3.31 4.59 48.29
CA VAL A 848 -3.05 3.34 47.57
C VAL A 848 -3.30 2.14 48.49
N MET A 849 -2.84 2.18 49.73
CA MET A 849 -3.04 1.09 50.72
C MET A 849 -4.52 0.94 51.08
N LYS A 850 -5.27 2.02 51.16
CA LYS A 850 -6.71 1.97 51.40
C LYS A 850 -7.46 1.31 50.26
N LYS A 851 -7.02 1.51 49.01
CA LYS A 851 -7.56 0.80 47.84
C LYS A 851 -7.23 -0.69 47.87
N LEU A 852 -5.97 -1.04 48.17
CA LEU A 852 -5.51 -2.43 48.23
C LEU A 852 -6.07 -3.22 49.43
N SER A 853 -6.50 -2.56 50.50
CA SER A 853 -7.16 -3.16 51.65
C SER A 853 -8.68 -3.33 51.48
N ASN A 854 -9.25 -2.79 50.39
CA ASN A 854 -10.67 -2.94 50.09
C ASN A 854 -10.93 -4.28 49.39
N GLU A 855 -11.49 -5.23 50.12
CA GLU A 855 -11.80 -6.57 49.62
C GLU A 855 -12.69 -6.56 48.37
N LYS A 856 -13.61 -5.60 48.27
CA LYS A 856 -14.50 -5.47 47.08
C LYS A 856 -13.75 -4.98 45.86
N PHE A 857 -12.72 -4.17 46.05
CA PHE A 857 -11.86 -3.72 44.95
C PHE A 857 -10.93 -4.84 44.49
N VAL A 858 -10.24 -5.49 45.44
CA VAL A 858 -9.28 -6.57 45.14
C VAL A 858 -9.93 -7.78 44.49
N SER A 859 -11.18 -8.10 44.86
CA SER A 859 -11.92 -9.25 44.29
C SER A 859 -12.58 -8.97 42.93
N LYS A 860 -12.82 -7.70 42.57
CA LYS A 860 -13.54 -7.34 41.34
C LYS A 860 -12.70 -6.64 40.26
N ALA A 861 -11.57 -6.07 40.63
CA ALA A 861 -10.71 -5.36 39.70
C ALA A 861 -9.89 -6.33 38.82
N PRO A 862 -9.61 -5.97 37.55
CA PRO A 862 -8.70 -6.77 36.71
C PRO A 862 -7.32 -6.92 37.33
N ALA A 863 -6.68 -8.06 37.09
CA ALA A 863 -5.37 -8.37 37.68
C ALA A 863 -4.29 -7.32 37.35
N ASN A 864 -4.28 -6.75 36.14
CA ASN A 864 -3.36 -5.70 35.73
C ASN A 864 -3.55 -4.40 36.52
N VAL A 865 -4.78 -4.07 36.92
CA VAL A 865 -5.08 -2.89 37.73
C VAL A 865 -4.56 -3.05 39.17
N ILE A 866 -4.72 -4.26 39.74
CA ILE A 866 -4.19 -4.58 41.07
C ILE A 866 -2.66 -4.56 41.07
N GLU A 867 -2.03 -5.09 40.01
CA GLU A 867 -0.58 -5.07 39.84
C GLU A 867 -0.03 -3.65 39.72
N MET A 868 -0.71 -2.76 38.96
CA MET A 868 -0.39 -1.35 38.89
C MET A 868 -0.50 -0.64 40.25
N GLU A 869 -1.52 -0.91 41.05
CA GLU A 869 -1.67 -0.31 42.38
C GLU A 869 -0.59 -0.84 43.33
N ARG A 870 -0.19 -2.11 43.26
CA ARG A 870 0.95 -2.66 44.03
C ARG A 870 2.28 -2.02 43.65
N LYS A 871 2.48 -1.74 42.34
CA LYS A 871 3.68 -1.03 41.86
C LYS A 871 3.71 0.40 42.39
N LYS A 872 2.59 1.10 42.40
CA LYS A 872 2.46 2.44 43.03
C LYS A 872 2.81 2.42 44.50
N GLN A 873 2.38 1.36 45.24
CA GLN A 873 2.75 1.17 46.61
C GLN A 873 4.26 1.04 46.80
N ALA A 874 4.89 0.14 46.03
CA ALA A 874 6.34 -0.08 46.10
C ALA A 874 7.14 1.16 45.74
N ASP A 875 6.74 1.88 44.70
CA ASP A 875 7.39 3.13 44.27
C ASP A 875 7.27 4.22 45.33
N ALA A 876 6.09 4.35 45.94
CA ALA A 876 5.84 5.32 47.01
C ALA A 876 6.65 5.01 48.30
N GLU A 877 6.75 3.74 48.68
CA GLU A 877 7.54 3.29 49.83
C GLU A 877 9.05 3.59 49.61
N THR A 878 9.55 3.33 48.40
CA THR A 878 10.94 3.66 48.02
C THR A 878 11.21 5.14 48.07
N LYS A 879 10.31 5.98 47.58
CA LYS A 879 10.41 7.43 47.60
C LYS A 879 10.38 7.98 49.05
N ILE A 880 9.49 7.44 49.87
CA ILE A 880 9.40 7.81 51.29
C ILE A 880 10.71 7.49 52.02
N ALA A 881 11.28 6.31 51.82
CA ALA A 881 12.54 5.96 52.44
C ALA A 881 13.69 6.88 52.01
N ALA A 882 13.78 7.21 50.72
CA ALA A 882 14.77 8.14 50.19
C ALA A 882 14.58 9.56 50.73
N LEU A 883 13.35 10.04 50.87
CA LEU A 883 13.03 11.36 51.43
C LEU A 883 13.38 11.45 52.90
N LYS A 884 13.10 10.41 53.69
CA LYS A 884 13.48 10.33 55.11
C LYS A 884 14.99 10.34 55.32
N GLU A 885 15.71 9.64 54.50
CA GLU A 885 17.18 9.62 54.49
C GLU A 885 17.75 11.01 54.14
N SER A 886 17.19 11.67 53.12
CA SER A 886 17.60 13.03 52.74
C SER A 886 17.35 14.06 53.83
N ILE A 887 16.18 13.97 54.49
CA ILE A 887 15.82 14.85 55.61
C ILE A 887 16.78 14.62 56.79
N ALA A 888 17.09 13.39 57.13
CA ALA A 888 18.01 13.04 58.20
C ALA A 888 19.43 13.54 57.90
N ALA A 889 19.89 13.47 56.64
CA ALA A 889 21.19 14.00 56.23
C ALA A 889 21.26 15.54 56.35
N LEU A 890 20.18 16.26 56.08
CA LEU A 890 20.12 17.72 56.18
C LEU A 890 20.03 18.21 57.63
N LYS A 891 19.49 17.41 58.56
CA LYS A 891 19.35 17.75 59.99
C LYS A 891 20.61 17.46 60.79
N ARG A 892 21.63 16.77 60.19
CA ARG A 892 22.94 16.57 60.77
C ARG A 892 23.84 17.79 60.46
#